data_f6db31453077d465f27c5bf1064c022f
#
_entry.id   f6db31453077d465f27c5bf1064c022f
#
_cell.length_a   1.000
_cell.length_b   1.000
_cell.length_c   1.000
_cell.angle_alpha   90.00
_cell.angle_beta   90.00
_cell.angle_gamma   90.00
#
_symmetry.space_group_name_H-M   'P 1'
#
loop_
_entity.id
_entity.type
_entity.pdbx_description
1 polymer ?
#
loop_
_entity_poly.entity_id
_entity_poly.type
_entity_poly.pdbx_seq_one_letter_code
_entity_poly.pdbx_strand_id
1 'polypeptide(L)'
;MKTLATIFGALALMTWGAAAQEGPVPATAADAQPALAAPAATPAVEVQPAAEIQPAAPAAEAGQAEQTASAEPKTAPLSMVEVILFCVVVVGVIALGIWKSRDPEETEEEKKAKGASDYFLAGRGLTWWLVGFSLIAANISTEQFVGMSGKSANWVGMAIAGYEWLAAITLVVVAFCFLPKLLKGGVYTIPEFLEYRYNTLARSLMAIATLLILVGVPTAGVIYAGAKVISVFFTGYSAMGIDFGNITVGCVIIAFCATVYVFVGGLKACAWTDLFWGAALIVGGGVVAYFALTELSGADPNHLIQSAAANSGATVASLGNPSDSLWHGVTRFFELNSGDAASGVNTVGGKLHMIRPADDAEIPWTALCLGLWIPNFFYWGLNQYIMQRTLASKSLAEGQMGIVFAAFLKLIIPFVVVVPGILAYNLYRNDLKEQAEVKYAAEIRKTEDPAAVKGRPVIYKLTDSFLVENVEEGCAHAIHNAEVMKVGEDVMANLKQACADLKADAANDQTTLAERAPFVEKIASLNNKIIKPAVDNSDNYYLTDTLVGFDYDSAFGTLIRKLLPGTGWTWFVLAALFGAVVSSLASMLNSASTIFTMDIYNKLRKNAGPTELVTVGKIGLLVCAVIALTIAPFLDSPAFGGIFNFIQEFQGFLSPGALCVFLFGFFVPKCPRIFGWLGIVINALLYGILKVWQPELAFLNRMAVCFITVVVIGFIFTAVNAARGGQPIVLPDRGVVALQSSSRAKIFGWLVVAATVALYIIFW
;
A
#
# COMPACT_ATOMS: atom_id res chain seq x y z
N MET A 1 -33.21 6.01 6.06
CA MET A 1 -33.33 4.57 5.78
C MET A 1 -33.32 4.28 4.28
N LYS A 2 -34.19 4.89 3.44
CA LYS A 2 -34.17 4.63 1.98
C LYS A 2 -32.79 4.89 1.34
N THR A 3 -32.10 5.95 1.71
CA THR A 3 -30.77 6.30 1.16
C THR A 3 -29.67 5.29 1.59
N LEU A 4 -29.71 4.80 2.82
CA LEU A 4 -28.79 3.74 3.30
C LEU A 4 -29.07 2.42 2.58
N ALA A 5 -30.37 2.05 2.46
CA ALA A 5 -30.78 0.85 1.73
C ALA A 5 -30.42 0.92 0.24
N THR A 6 -30.46 2.13 -0.37
CA THR A 6 -30.04 2.32 -1.76
C THR A 6 -28.52 2.20 -1.93
N ILE A 7 -27.73 2.72 -0.97
CA ILE A 7 -26.26 2.61 -0.99
C ILE A 7 -25.84 1.14 -0.77
N PHE A 8 -26.40 0.47 0.22
CA PHE A 8 -26.11 -0.95 0.48
C PHE A 8 -26.71 -1.88 -0.55
N GLY A 9 -27.88 -1.55 -1.12
CA GLY A 9 -28.50 -2.29 -2.21
C GLY A 9 -27.72 -2.17 -3.52
N ALA A 10 -27.17 -0.99 -3.82
CA ALA A 10 -26.28 -0.80 -4.99
C ALA A 10 -24.95 -1.53 -4.82
N LEU A 11 -24.38 -1.53 -3.61
CA LEU A 11 -23.19 -2.30 -3.26
C LEU A 11 -23.46 -3.82 -3.37
N ALA A 12 -24.58 -4.29 -2.84
CA ALA A 12 -24.98 -5.71 -2.90
C ALA A 12 -25.29 -6.18 -4.34
N LEU A 13 -25.88 -5.32 -5.18
CA LEU A 13 -26.15 -5.64 -6.58
C LEU A 13 -24.87 -5.72 -7.43
N MET A 14 -23.87 -4.89 -7.13
CA MET A 14 -22.56 -4.98 -7.81
C MET A 14 -21.81 -6.26 -7.44
N THR A 15 -21.95 -6.76 -6.21
CA THR A 15 -21.30 -7.99 -5.74
C THR A 15 -22.10 -9.25 -6.11
N TRP A 16 -23.44 -9.17 -6.25
CA TRP A 16 -24.26 -10.32 -6.60
C TRP A 16 -24.23 -10.63 -8.11
N GLY A 17 -23.96 -9.64 -8.95
CA GLY A 17 -23.68 -9.89 -10.37
C GLY A 17 -22.42 -10.74 -10.58
N ALA A 18 -21.45 -10.64 -9.69
CA ALA A 18 -20.22 -11.43 -9.71
C ALA A 18 -20.43 -12.89 -9.23
N ALA A 19 -21.31 -13.09 -8.25
CA ALA A 19 -21.60 -14.43 -7.70
C ALA A 19 -22.61 -15.26 -8.52
N ALA A 20 -23.33 -14.64 -9.47
CA ALA A 20 -24.39 -15.31 -10.24
C ALA A 20 -23.89 -16.03 -11.51
N GLN A 21 -22.60 -16.01 -11.83
CA GLN A 21 -22.03 -16.67 -13.00
C GLN A 21 -21.39 -18.03 -12.73
N GLU A 22 -21.35 -18.49 -11.50
CA GLU A 22 -21.04 -19.90 -11.21
C GLU A 22 -22.28 -20.77 -11.49
N GLY A 23 -22.47 -21.10 -12.77
CA GLY A 23 -23.37 -22.15 -13.18
C GLY A 23 -22.79 -23.51 -12.78
N PRO A 24 -23.65 -24.52 -12.48
CA PRO A 24 -23.17 -25.82 -12.04
C PRO A 24 -22.30 -26.46 -13.14
N VAL A 25 -21.09 -26.82 -12.76
CA VAL A 25 -20.16 -27.61 -13.57
C VAL A 25 -20.89 -28.91 -13.95
N PRO A 26 -21.01 -29.24 -15.25
CA PRO A 26 -21.62 -30.52 -15.63
C PRO A 26 -20.70 -31.64 -15.18
N ALA A 27 -21.25 -32.58 -14.41
CA ALA A 27 -20.56 -33.81 -14.05
C ALA A 27 -20.14 -34.55 -15.32
N THR A 28 -18.80 -34.64 -15.52
CA THR A 28 -18.22 -35.46 -16.59
C THR A 28 -18.41 -36.92 -16.24
N ALA A 29 -19.14 -37.60 -17.09
CA ALA A 29 -19.31 -39.05 -17.06
C ALA A 29 -17.93 -39.74 -17.20
N ALA A 30 -17.58 -40.52 -16.18
CA ALA A 30 -16.58 -41.56 -16.30
C ALA A 30 -17.10 -42.67 -17.22
N ASP A 31 -16.18 -43.19 -18.02
CA ASP A 31 -16.22 -44.44 -18.78
C ASP A 31 -16.07 -44.25 -20.29
N ALA A 32 -14.82 -44.30 -20.74
CA ALA A 32 -14.43 -45.04 -21.95
C ALA A 32 -12.86 -45.10 -22.03
N GLN A 33 -12.30 -46.22 -21.69
CA GLN A 33 -10.91 -46.58 -22.05
C GLN A 33 -10.81 -46.84 -23.52
N PRO A 34 -9.80 -46.35 -24.25
CA PRO A 34 -9.33 -46.98 -25.50
C PRO A 34 -8.06 -47.77 -25.24
N ALA A 35 -7.99 -48.88 -25.92
CA ALA A 35 -7.00 -49.91 -25.87
C ALA A 35 -5.57 -49.46 -26.25
N LEU A 36 -4.58 -50.05 -25.55
CA LEU A 36 -3.15 -49.98 -25.79
C LEU A 36 -2.80 -50.46 -27.21
N ALA A 37 -2.09 -49.66 -27.99
CA ALA A 37 -1.29 -50.09 -29.15
C ALA A 37 0.20 -50.01 -28.73
N ALA A 38 0.92 -51.10 -28.99
CA ALA A 38 2.32 -51.29 -28.68
C ALA A 38 3.26 -50.41 -29.54
N PRO A 39 4.39 -49.92 -29.00
CA PRO A 39 5.33 -49.12 -29.73
C PRO A 39 6.30 -49.95 -30.56
N ALA A 40 6.57 -49.49 -31.80
CA ALA A 40 7.57 -50.03 -32.72
C ALA A 40 9.00 -49.68 -32.24
N ALA A 41 9.90 -50.66 -32.44
CA ALA A 41 11.30 -50.58 -32.09
C ALA A 41 12.09 -49.54 -32.91
N THR A 42 12.90 -48.73 -32.25
CA THR A 42 13.95 -47.90 -32.86
C THR A 42 15.32 -48.50 -32.68
N PRO A 43 16.26 -48.32 -33.62
CA PRO A 43 17.53 -49.05 -33.68
C PRO A 43 18.59 -48.47 -32.72
N ALA A 44 19.46 -49.35 -32.26
CA ALA A 44 20.56 -49.09 -31.33
C ALA A 44 21.60 -48.12 -31.93
N VAL A 45 22.05 -47.15 -31.12
CA VAL A 45 23.24 -46.33 -31.36
C VAL A 45 24.38 -46.87 -30.50
N GLU A 46 25.49 -47.08 -31.15
CA GLU A 46 26.75 -47.62 -30.68
C GLU A 46 27.43 -46.69 -29.65
N VAL A 47 27.80 -47.24 -28.51
CA VAL A 47 28.50 -46.52 -27.41
C VAL A 47 30.01 -46.66 -27.65
N GLN A 48 30.72 -45.54 -27.78
CA GLN A 48 32.20 -45.52 -27.72
C GLN A 48 32.66 -45.38 -26.27
N PRO A 49 33.79 -45.99 -25.87
CA PRO A 49 34.22 -46.07 -24.45
C PRO A 49 34.88 -44.77 -23.99
N ALA A 50 34.65 -44.50 -22.66
CA ALA A 50 35.14 -43.38 -21.92
C ALA A 50 36.69 -43.34 -21.81
N ALA A 51 37.25 -42.13 -21.92
CA ALA A 51 38.65 -41.84 -21.67
C ALA A 51 38.90 -41.69 -20.14
N GLU A 52 40.02 -42.29 -19.68
CA GLU A 52 40.52 -42.30 -18.31
C GLU A 52 40.76 -40.90 -17.76
N ILE A 53 40.23 -40.62 -16.56
CA ILE A 53 40.51 -39.42 -15.76
C ILE A 53 41.73 -39.66 -14.90
N GLN A 54 42.80 -38.92 -15.09
CA GLN A 54 43.97 -38.88 -14.20
C GLN A 54 43.65 -37.99 -12.97
N PRO A 55 44.14 -38.35 -11.78
CA PRO A 55 43.91 -37.57 -10.57
C PRO A 55 44.74 -36.29 -10.50
N ALA A 56 44.12 -35.18 -10.16
CA ALA A 56 44.74 -33.90 -9.96
C ALA A 56 45.50 -33.84 -8.62
N ALA A 57 46.69 -33.22 -8.66
CA ALA A 57 47.57 -32.97 -7.50
C ALA A 57 47.04 -31.83 -6.61
N PRO A 58 47.48 -31.72 -5.34
CA PRO A 58 46.82 -30.93 -4.33
C PRO A 58 47.14 -29.44 -4.37
N ALA A 59 46.19 -28.70 -3.84
CA ALA A 59 46.10 -27.28 -3.70
C ALA A 59 47.34 -26.55 -3.09
N ALA A 60 47.75 -25.49 -3.76
CA ALA A 60 48.40 -24.35 -3.16
C ALA A 60 47.93 -23.14 -3.93
N GLU A 61 47.02 -22.39 -3.34
CA GLU A 61 46.77 -20.93 -3.53
C GLU A 61 45.44 -20.55 -2.89
N ALA A 62 45.38 -20.68 -1.55
CA ALA A 62 44.40 -19.99 -0.73
C ALA A 62 45.00 -18.61 -0.37
N GLY A 63 44.78 -17.62 -1.18
CA GLY A 63 45.35 -16.31 -0.90
C GLY A 63 44.85 -15.13 -1.70
N GLN A 64 43.84 -15.27 -2.56
CA GLN A 64 43.32 -14.12 -3.33
C GLN A 64 41.78 -14.10 -3.54
N ALA A 65 41.01 -14.91 -2.82
CA ALA A 65 39.54 -14.91 -2.93
C ALA A 65 38.85 -14.01 -1.88
N GLU A 66 39.57 -13.16 -1.16
CA GLU A 66 39.01 -12.37 -0.05
C GLU A 66 38.70 -10.90 -0.40
N GLN A 67 38.74 -10.51 -1.67
CA GLN A 67 38.47 -9.12 -2.10
C GLN A 67 37.36 -8.95 -3.16
N THR A 68 36.56 -9.98 -3.46
CA THR A 68 35.46 -9.85 -4.45
C THR A 68 34.05 -9.98 -3.86
N ALA A 69 33.88 -10.00 -2.54
CA ALA A 69 32.58 -10.12 -1.89
C ALA A 69 32.07 -8.77 -1.32
N SER A 70 32.18 -7.69 -2.09
CA SER A 70 31.50 -6.41 -1.79
C SER A 70 31.23 -5.58 -3.04
N ALA A 71 30.79 -6.20 -4.11
CA ALA A 71 30.21 -5.46 -5.22
C ALA A 71 28.70 -5.37 -5.00
N GLU A 72 28.26 -4.41 -4.15
CA GLU A 72 26.94 -3.83 -4.34
C GLU A 72 26.84 -3.43 -5.82
N PRO A 73 25.71 -3.73 -6.50
CA PRO A 73 25.52 -3.31 -7.88
C PRO A 73 25.69 -1.79 -7.91
N LYS A 74 26.81 -1.30 -8.45
CA LYS A 74 27.09 0.12 -8.62
C LYS A 74 26.00 0.67 -9.51
N THR A 75 24.93 1.20 -8.91
CA THR A 75 24.01 2.10 -9.61
C THR A 75 24.89 3.19 -10.22
N ALA A 76 24.78 3.43 -11.54
CA ALA A 76 25.48 4.55 -12.14
C ALA A 76 25.09 5.81 -11.34
N PRO A 77 26.04 6.50 -10.70
CA PRO A 77 25.70 7.64 -9.88
C PRO A 77 25.04 8.69 -10.76
N LEU A 78 24.02 9.38 -10.18
CA LEU A 78 23.40 10.52 -10.86
C LEU A 78 24.52 11.48 -11.29
N SER A 79 24.43 12.01 -12.50
CA SER A 79 25.38 13.05 -12.92
C SER A 79 25.20 14.28 -12.03
N MET A 80 26.25 15.07 -11.84
CA MET A 80 26.16 16.31 -11.06
C MET A 80 25.08 17.24 -11.61
N VAL A 81 24.82 17.25 -12.92
CA VAL A 81 23.77 18.02 -13.56
C VAL A 81 22.40 17.53 -13.11
N GLU A 82 22.18 16.23 -13.04
CA GLU A 82 20.91 15.64 -12.58
C GLU A 82 20.66 15.96 -11.10
N VAL A 83 21.67 15.92 -10.25
CA VAL A 83 21.57 16.32 -8.83
C VAL A 83 21.20 17.81 -8.71
N ILE A 84 21.82 18.69 -9.50
CA ILE A 84 21.50 20.11 -9.51
C ILE A 84 20.05 20.34 -9.98
N LEU A 85 19.61 19.69 -11.06
CA LEU A 85 18.24 19.79 -11.57
C LEU A 85 17.22 19.32 -10.53
N PHE A 86 17.49 18.19 -9.88
CA PHE A 86 16.69 17.68 -8.77
C PHE A 86 16.53 18.73 -7.65
N CYS A 87 17.66 19.28 -7.16
CA CYS A 87 17.63 20.27 -6.09
C CYS A 87 16.89 21.55 -6.51
N VAL A 88 17.12 22.05 -7.73
CA VAL A 88 16.48 23.26 -8.25
C VAL A 88 14.98 23.09 -8.32
N VAL A 89 14.50 21.94 -8.81
CA VAL A 89 13.05 21.66 -8.89
C VAL A 89 12.43 21.55 -7.51
N VAL A 90 13.05 20.81 -6.59
CA VAL A 90 12.54 20.65 -5.22
C VAL A 90 12.44 22.00 -4.51
N VAL A 91 13.51 22.77 -4.50
CA VAL A 91 13.54 24.10 -3.87
C VAL A 91 12.58 25.06 -4.59
N GLY A 92 12.51 25.01 -5.92
CA GLY A 92 11.64 25.84 -6.74
C GLY A 92 10.15 25.60 -6.45
N VAL A 93 9.72 24.34 -6.33
CA VAL A 93 8.31 24.01 -6.02
C VAL A 93 7.95 24.42 -4.60
N ILE A 94 8.85 24.21 -3.61
CA ILE A 94 8.64 24.67 -2.23
C ILE A 94 8.52 26.20 -2.20
N ALA A 95 9.44 26.91 -2.84
CA ALA A 95 9.40 28.37 -2.91
C ALA A 95 8.13 28.90 -3.59
N LEU A 96 7.67 28.24 -4.67
CA LEU A 96 6.43 28.56 -5.36
C LEU A 96 5.20 28.36 -4.45
N GLY A 97 5.16 27.25 -3.67
CA GLY A 97 4.09 27.00 -2.70
C GLY A 97 4.01 28.09 -1.64
N ILE A 98 5.16 28.50 -1.08
CA ILE A 98 5.27 29.59 -0.10
C ILE A 98 4.86 30.92 -0.75
N TRP A 99 5.30 31.21 -1.97
CA TRP A 99 4.94 32.44 -2.69
C TRP A 99 3.44 32.54 -2.96
N LYS A 100 2.86 31.46 -3.47
CA LYS A 100 1.42 31.39 -3.77
C LYS A 100 0.52 31.34 -2.52
N SER A 101 1.06 31.03 -1.36
CA SER A 101 0.31 31.07 -0.09
C SER A 101 0.13 32.49 0.44
N ARG A 102 0.92 33.45 -0.04
CA ARG A 102 0.85 34.86 0.37
C ARG A 102 -0.23 35.57 -0.46
N ASP A 103 -1.14 36.28 0.20
CA ASP A 103 -2.09 37.18 -0.43
C ASP A 103 -1.57 38.62 -0.29
N PRO A 104 -1.05 39.23 -1.36
CA PRO A 104 -0.42 40.56 -1.28
C PRO A 104 -1.42 41.70 -1.04
N GLU A 105 -2.71 41.47 -1.29
CA GLU A 105 -3.77 42.49 -1.14
C GLU A 105 -4.41 42.53 0.26
N GLU A 106 -4.09 41.57 1.15
CA GLU A 106 -4.67 41.54 2.50
C GLU A 106 -3.91 42.45 3.47
N THR A 107 -4.69 43.26 4.19
CA THR A 107 -4.18 44.08 5.29
C THR A 107 -3.78 43.19 6.49
N GLU A 108 -2.88 43.69 7.34
CA GLU A 108 -2.45 42.96 8.56
C GLU A 108 -3.63 42.72 9.54
N GLU A 109 -4.66 43.56 9.53
CA GLU A 109 -5.87 43.38 10.34
C GLU A 109 -6.75 42.25 9.80
N GLU A 110 -6.92 42.15 8.49
CA GLU A 110 -7.65 41.05 7.83
C GLU A 110 -6.93 39.72 8.03
N LYS A 111 -5.62 39.67 7.90
CA LYS A 111 -4.80 38.48 8.22
C LYS A 111 -4.98 38.01 9.65
N LYS A 112 -5.02 38.94 10.61
CA LYS A 112 -5.26 38.61 12.02
C LYS A 112 -6.68 38.10 12.25
N ALA A 113 -7.69 38.65 11.58
CA ALA A 113 -9.08 38.22 11.73
C ALA A 113 -9.36 36.84 11.12
N LYS A 114 -8.78 36.54 9.95
CA LYS A 114 -8.97 35.27 9.23
C LYS A 114 -8.00 34.16 9.70
N GLY A 115 -6.93 34.48 10.38
CA GLY A 115 -5.71 33.69 10.63
C GLY A 115 -5.88 32.15 10.74
N ALA A 116 -6.79 31.69 11.59
CA ALA A 116 -7.01 30.24 11.76
C ALA A 116 -7.66 29.60 10.51
N SER A 117 -8.63 30.28 9.89
CA SER A 117 -9.28 29.77 8.67
C SER A 117 -8.30 29.72 7.50
N ASP A 118 -7.45 30.75 7.35
CA ASP A 118 -6.48 30.81 6.26
C ASP A 118 -5.37 29.76 6.45
N TYR A 119 -4.85 29.60 7.65
CA TYR A 119 -3.78 28.67 7.91
C TYR A 119 -4.24 27.20 7.80
N PHE A 120 -5.38 26.85 8.43
CA PHE A 120 -5.84 25.46 8.51
C PHE A 120 -6.75 25.02 7.36
N LEU A 121 -7.49 25.96 6.73
CA LEU A 121 -8.45 25.67 5.65
C LEU A 121 -8.22 26.52 4.40
N ALA A 122 -7.04 27.12 4.22
CA ALA A 122 -6.71 27.95 3.05
C ALA A 122 -7.80 29.02 2.76
N GLY A 123 -8.40 29.62 3.81
CA GLY A 123 -9.48 30.58 3.69
C GLY A 123 -10.77 30.06 3.04
N ARG A 124 -10.92 28.73 2.87
CA ARG A 124 -11.96 28.08 2.06
C ARG A 124 -11.98 28.63 0.62
N GLY A 125 -10.82 28.80 0.03
CA GLY A 125 -10.65 29.37 -1.32
C GLY A 125 -10.22 28.37 -2.40
N LEU A 126 -10.10 27.06 -2.07
CA LEU A 126 -9.59 26.08 -3.02
C LEU A 126 -10.60 25.81 -4.15
N THR A 127 -10.11 25.84 -5.38
CA THR A 127 -10.85 25.49 -6.60
C THR A 127 -10.78 23.97 -6.85
N TRP A 128 -11.67 23.44 -7.68
CA TRP A 128 -11.82 22.00 -7.92
C TRP A 128 -10.54 21.29 -8.36
N TRP A 129 -9.73 21.91 -9.22
CA TRP A 129 -8.49 21.31 -9.71
C TRP A 129 -7.39 21.27 -8.64
N LEU A 130 -7.29 22.31 -7.78
CA LEU A 130 -6.41 22.29 -6.62
C LEU A 130 -6.83 21.20 -5.61
N VAL A 131 -8.15 21.11 -5.33
CA VAL A 131 -8.68 20.06 -4.46
C VAL A 131 -8.34 18.67 -5.02
N GLY A 132 -8.57 18.44 -6.32
CA GLY A 132 -8.36 17.16 -6.95
C GLY A 132 -6.91 16.71 -6.98
N PHE A 133 -5.99 17.55 -7.46
CA PHE A 133 -4.56 17.23 -7.45
C PHE A 133 -4.01 17.10 -6.03
N SER A 134 -4.45 17.97 -5.11
CA SER A 134 -4.01 17.89 -3.71
C SER A 134 -4.50 16.61 -3.01
N LEU A 135 -5.69 16.11 -3.33
CA LEU A 135 -6.17 14.80 -2.85
C LEU A 135 -5.27 13.67 -3.32
N ILE A 136 -4.89 13.66 -4.59
CA ILE A 136 -4.04 12.63 -5.18
C ILE A 136 -2.62 12.72 -4.63
N ALA A 137 -2.00 13.91 -4.63
CA ALA A 137 -0.65 14.11 -4.13
C ALA A 137 -0.50 13.80 -2.62
N ALA A 138 -1.56 14.06 -1.83
CA ALA A 138 -1.58 13.70 -0.42
C ALA A 138 -1.71 12.20 -0.15
N ASN A 139 -2.33 11.46 -1.09
CA ASN A 139 -2.54 10.02 -0.95
C ASN A 139 -1.37 9.22 -1.50
N ILE A 140 -0.81 9.59 -2.66
CA ILE A 140 0.22 8.81 -3.31
C ILE A 140 1.59 9.22 -2.76
N SER A 141 2.27 8.25 -2.19
CA SER A 141 3.61 8.37 -1.62
C SER A 141 4.49 7.21 -2.09
N THR A 142 5.67 7.07 -1.55
CA THR A 142 6.52 5.89 -1.75
C THR A 142 5.84 4.59 -1.31
N GLU A 143 4.88 4.65 -0.40
CA GLU A 143 4.06 3.50 0.00
C GLU A 143 3.40 2.84 -1.21
N GLN A 144 2.87 3.62 -2.16
CA GLN A 144 2.29 3.08 -3.39
C GLN A 144 3.38 2.61 -4.37
N PHE A 145 4.42 3.40 -4.59
CA PHE A 145 5.47 3.07 -5.56
C PHE A 145 6.38 1.92 -5.13
N VAL A 146 6.56 1.69 -3.83
CA VAL A 146 7.29 0.55 -3.29
C VAL A 146 6.31 -0.57 -2.94
N GLY A 147 5.33 -0.29 -2.07
CA GLY A 147 4.44 -1.31 -1.54
C GLY A 147 3.48 -1.89 -2.57
N MET A 148 2.71 -1.06 -3.29
CA MET A 148 1.75 -1.58 -4.28
C MET A 148 2.44 -2.16 -5.52
N SER A 149 3.56 -1.57 -5.99
CA SER A 149 4.31 -2.14 -7.11
C SER A 149 4.98 -3.46 -6.72
N GLY A 150 5.49 -3.57 -5.48
CA GLY A 150 6.02 -4.82 -4.97
C GLY A 150 4.94 -5.91 -4.86
N LYS A 151 3.75 -5.57 -4.35
CA LYS A 151 2.62 -6.50 -4.31
C LYS A 151 2.16 -6.93 -5.70
N SER A 152 2.20 -6.02 -6.69
CA SER A 152 1.86 -6.37 -8.07
C SER A 152 2.92 -7.21 -8.76
N ALA A 153 4.19 -7.00 -8.45
CA ALA A 153 5.28 -7.85 -8.90
C ALA A 153 5.17 -9.29 -8.36
N ASN A 154 4.60 -9.45 -7.16
CA ASN A 154 4.30 -10.73 -6.54
C ASN A 154 3.00 -11.35 -7.13
N TRP A 155 2.52 -12.43 -6.52
CA TRP A 155 1.32 -13.18 -6.91
C TRP A 155 0.01 -12.39 -6.86
N VAL A 156 -0.08 -11.35 -6.04
CA VAL A 156 -1.27 -10.47 -5.96
C VAL A 156 -1.59 -9.81 -7.30
N GLY A 157 -0.57 -9.44 -8.06
CA GLY A 157 -0.75 -8.90 -9.41
C GLY A 157 -1.64 -7.67 -9.45
N MET A 158 -2.55 -7.64 -10.43
CA MET A 158 -3.48 -6.54 -10.67
C MET A 158 -4.53 -6.39 -9.57
N ALA A 159 -4.81 -7.42 -8.76
CA ALA A 159 -5.80 -7.35 -7.68
C ALA A 159 -5.51 -6.23 -6.67
N ILE A 160 -4.23 -5.84 -6.49
CA ILE A 160 -3.86 -4.70 -5.63
C ILE A 160 -4.46 -3.38 -6.14
N ALA A 161 -4.74 -3.24 -7.44
CA ALA A 161 -5.43 -2.09 -8.00
C ALA A 161 -6.85 -1.90 -7.46
N GLY A 162 -7.42 -2.94 -6.82
CA GLY A 162 -8.70 -2.87 -6.13
C GLY A 162 -8.75 -1.75 -5.08
N TYR A 163 -7.63 -1.47 -4.40
CA TYR A 163 -7.55 -0.32 -3.47
C TYR A 163 -7.79 1.01 -4.18
N GLU A 164 -7.28 1.17 -5.40
CA GLU A 164 -7.38 2.42 -6.16
C GLU A 164 -8.71 2.54 -6.92
N TRP A 165 -9.16 1.48 -7.57
CA TRP A 165 -10.37 1.50 -8.39
C TRP A 165 -11.65 1.50 -7.56
N LEU A 166 -11.73 0.79 -6.42
CA LEU A 166 -12.85 0.94 -5.50
C LEU A 166 -12.84 2.31 -4.79
N ALA A 167 -11.65 2.89 -4.58
CA ALA A 167 -11.54 4.26 -4.09
C ALA A 167 -12.19 5.27 -5.05
N ALA A 168 -12.12 5.06 -6.37
CA ALA A 168 -12.76 5.94 -7.34
C ALA A 168 -14.30 5.98 -7.14
N ILE A 169 -14.93 4.82 -6.97
CA ILE A 169 -16.38 4.76 -6.65
C ILE A 169 -16.67 5.39 -5.28
N THR A 170 -15.84 5.07 -4.28
CA THR A 170 -15.97 5.62 -2.93
C THR A 170 -15.93 7.15 -2.94
N LEU A 171 -14.99 7.75 -3.67
CA LEU A 171 -14.86 9.20 -3.82
C LEU A 171 -16.14 9.81 -4.42
N VAL A 172 -16.73 9.18 -5.44
CA VAL A 172 -18.01 9.66 -6.00
C VAL A 172 -19.11 9.68 -4.93
N VAL A 173 -19.22 8.60 -4.12
CA VAL A 173 -20.20 8.55 -3.03
C VAL A 173 -19.89 9.61 -1.96
N VAL A 174 -18.64 9.79 -1.59
CA VAL A 174 -18.20 10.81 -0.62
C VAL A 174 -18.55 12.22 -1.10
N ALA A 175 -18.35 12.54 -2.39
CA ALA A 175 -18.66 13.84 -2.97
C ALA A 175 -20.14 14.21 -2.83
N PHE A 176 -21.05 13.23 -2.98
CA PHE A 176 -22.48 13.51 -2.99
C PHE A 176 -23.21 13.18 -1.69
N CYS A 177 -22.65 12.31 -0.84
CA CYS A 177 -23.30 11.87 0.40
C CYS A 177 -22.66 12.44 1.67
N PHE A 178 -21.31 12.55 1.74
CA PHE A 178 -20.59 12.95 2.96
C PHE A 178 -20.27 14.46 2.94
N LEU A 179 -19.66 14.96 1.87
CA LEU A 179 -19.23 16.34 1.77
C LEU A 179 -20.35 17.35 2.03
N PRO A 180 -21.59 17.20 1.49
CA PRO A 180 -22.68 18.14 1.78
C PRO A 180 -23.02 18.23 3.26
N LYS A 181 -22.93 17.11 4.00
CA LYS A 181 -23.21 17.07 5.45
C LYS A 181 -22.12 17.76 6.27
N LEU A 182 -20.87 17.55 5.89
CA LEU A 182 -19.71 18.16 6.56
C LEU A 182 -19.64 19.67 6.30
N LEU A 183 -19.81 20.12 5.08
CA LEU A 183 -19.82 21.55 4.72
C LEU A 183 -21.01 22.29 5.33
N LYS A 184 -22.19 21.65 5.42
CA LYS A 184 -23.35 22.21 6.14
C LYS A 184 -23.04 22.51 7.60
N GLY A 185 -22.29 21.62 8.27
CA GLY A 185 -21.82 21.80 9.65
C GLY A 185 -20.75 22.88 9.80
N GLY A 186 -20.10 23.33 8.73
CA GLY A 186 -19.05 24.33 8.74
C GLY A 186 -17.80 23.91 9.53
N VAL A 187 -17.57 22.59 9.66
CA VAL A 187 -16.51 22.03 10.50
C VAL A 187 -15.10 22.35 9.99
N TYR A 188 -14.15 22.50 10.90
CA TYR A 188 -12.71 22.58 10.61
C TYR A 188 -12.06 21.20 10.57
N THR A 189 -12.56 20.29 11.39
CA THR A 189 -12.01 18.94 11.54
C THR A 189 -13.12 17.91 11.45
N ILE A 190 -12.76 16.70 11.01
CA ILE A 190 -13.70 15.59 10.97
C ILE A 190 -14.21 15.22 12.39
N PRO A 191 -13.35 15.14 13.43
CA PRO A 191 -13.84 14.92 14.80
C PRO A 191 -14.85 15.97 15.29
N GLU A 192 -14.75 17.21 14.84
CA GLU A 192 -15.67 18.29 15.23
C GLU A 192 -17.14 17.98 14.87
N PHE A 193 -17.37 17.27 13.75
CA PHE A 193 -18.71 16.82 13.38
C PHE A 193 -19.35 15.94 14.45
N LEU A 194 -18.59 15.09 15.12
CA LEU A 194 -19.10 14.21 16.17
C LEU A 194 -19.62 14.98 17.39
N GLU A 195 -19.06 16.15 17.68
CA GLU A 195 -19.58 16.98 18.78
C GLU A 195 -20.97 17.51 18.45
N TYR A 196 -21.19 18.03 17.23
CA TYR A 196 -22.49 18.57 16.83
C TYR A 196 -23.56 17.49 16.75
N ARG A 197 -23.15 16.29 16.34
CA ARG A 197 -24.09 15.17 16.17
C ARG A 197 -24.31 14.37 17.45
N TYR A 198 -23.31 14.23 18.27
CA TYR A 198 -23.32 13.39 19.46
C TYR A 198 -22.97 14.18 20.73
N ASN A 199 -21.68 14.27 21.07
CA ASN A 199 -21.19 15.01 22.24
C ASN A 199 -19.68 15.26 22.17
N THR A 200 -19.18 16.06 23.13
CA THR A 200 -17.75 16.42 23.23
C THR A 200 -16.86 15.18 23.46
N LEU A 201 -17.34 14.15 24.19
CA LEU A 201 -16.58 12.94 24.45
C LEU A 201 -16.28 12.18 23.14
N ALA A 202 -17.28 12.06 22.23
CA ALA A 202 -17.09 11.44 20.93
C ALA A 202 -16.04 12.19 20.08
N ARG A 203 -16.08 13.56 20.08
CA ARG A 203 -15.06 14.39 19.43
C ARG A 203 -13.68 14.16 20.00
N SER A 204 -13.53 14.25 21.33
CA SER A 204 -12.24 14.12 21.99
C SER A 204 -11.61 12.74 21.78
N LEU A 205 -12.41 11.67 21.91
CA LEU A 205 -11.95 10.30 21.69
C LEU A 205 -11.46 10.11 20.23
N MET A 206 -12.26 10.57 19.26
CA MET A 206 -11.88 10.48 17.84
C MET A 206 -10.63 11.31 17.54
N ALA A 207 -10.53 12.54 18.07
CA ALA A 207 -9.40 13.43 17.87
C ALA A 207 -8.10 12.83 18.41
N ILE A 208 -8.12 12.32 19.66
CA ILE A 208 -6.96 11.70 20.30
C ILE A 208 -6.56 10.44 19.53
N ALA A 209 -7.50 9.55 19.24
CA ALA A 209 -7.21 8.32 18.48
C ALA A 209 -6.63 8.63 17.09
N THR A 210 -7.24 9.59 16.36
CA THR A 210 -6.74 10.00 15.04
C THR A 210 -5.35 10.61 15.14
N LEU A 211 -5.08 11.47 16.12
CA LEU A 211 -3.78 12.11 16.28
C LEU A 211 -2.67 11.09 16.58
N LEU A 212 -2.93 10.16 17.51
CA LEU A 212 -1.97 9.11 17.87
C LEU A 212 -1.65 8.19 16.68
N ILE A 213 -2.70 7.72 15.99
CA ILE A 213 -2.52 6.86 14.82
C ILE A 213 -1.82 7.63 13.70
N LEU A 214 -2.27 8.86 13.38
CA LEU A 214 -1.74 9.64 12.27
C LEU A 214 -0.25 9.95 12.43
N VAL A 215 0.17 10.38 13.62
CA VAL A 215 1.57 10.76 13.88
C VAL A 215 2.46 9.52 14.06
N GLY A 216 1.99 8.53 14.82
CA GLY A 216 2.79 7.36 15.18
C GLY A 216 2.94 6.32 14.08
N VAL A 217 2.01 6.26 13.13
CA VAL A 217 1.98 5.18 12.13
C VAL A 217 2.20 5.71 10.71
N PRO A 218 1.24 6.34 10.00
CA PRO A 218 1.47 6.73 8.60
C PRO A 218 2.47 7.86 8.45
N THR A 219 2.52 8.85 9.36
CA THR A 219 3.48 9.97 9.23
C THR A 219 4.92 9.48 9.38
N ALA A 220 5.20 8.65 10.39
CA ALA A 220 6.51 8.02 10.56
C ALA A 220 6.84 7.06 9.41
N GLY A 221 5.86 6.26 8.96
CA GLY A 221 6.01 5.33 7.83
C GLY A 221 6.38 6.03 6.52
N VAL A 222 5.75 7.16 6.21
CA VAL A 222 6.06 7.94 4.99
C VAL A 222 7.46 8.57 5.07
N ILE A 223 7.89 9.06 6.24
CA ILE A 223 9.26 9.56 6.43
C ILE A 223 10.27 8.44 6.16
N TYR A 224 10.09 7.27 6.77
CA TYR A 224 10.99 6.14 6.61
C TYR A 224 11.02 5.62 5.16
N ALA A 225 9.85 5.36 4.56
CA ALA A 225 9.77 4.85 3.19
C ALA A 225 10.39 5.81 2.17
N GLY A 226 10.21 7.12 2.36
CA GLY A 226 10.84 8.15 1.54
C GLY A 226 12.35 8.19 1.73
N ALA A 227 12.84 8.08 2.95
CA ALA A 227 14.25 8.05 3.26
C ALA A 227 14.95 6.83 2.64
N LYS A 228 14.28 5.67 2.64
CA LYS A 228 14.77 4.45 2.01
C LYS A 228 14.96 4.61 0.50
N VAL A 229 14.02 5.28 -0.18
CA VAL A 229 14.18 5.60 -1.62
C VAL A 229 15.36 6.54 -1.84
N ILE A 230 15.48 7.60 -1.04
CA ILE A 230 16.61 8.54 -1.17
C ILE A 230 17.94 7.83 -0.95
N SER A 231 18.05 7.03 0.11
CA SER A 231 19.30 6.35 0.45
C SER A 231 19.82 5.49 -0.70
N VAL A 232 18.94 4.77 -1.41
CA VAL A 232 19.32 3.93 -2.55
C VAL A 232 19.92 4.72 -3.70
N PHE A 233 19.38 5.92 -4.00
CA PHE A 233 19.85 6.71 -5.15
C PHE A 233 21.02 7.65 -4.82
N PHE A 234 21.19 8.01 -3.56
CA PHE A 234 22.27 8.88 -3.10
C PHE A 234 23.38 8.14 -2.35
N THR A 235 23.41 6.80 -2.43
CA THR A 235 24.51 5.98 -1.90
C THR A 235 25.84 6.43 -2.51
N GLY A 236 26.84 6.69 -1.66
CA GLY A 236 28.17 7.16 -2.07
C GLY A 236 28.28 8.67 -2.29
N TYR A 237 27.20 9.43 -2.16
CA TYR A 237 27.26 10.88 -2.16
C TYR A 237 27.45 11.40 -0.74
N SER A 238 28.55 12.10 -0.50
CA SER A 238 28.82 12.78 0.77
C SER A 238 29.23 14.24 0.52
N ALA A 239 28.70 15.16 1.32
CA ALA A 239 29.11 16.55 1.34
C ALA A 239 29.19 17.07 2.78
N MET A 240 30.21 17.85 3.10
CA MET A 240 30.42 18.40 4.44
C MET A 240 30.44 17.35 5.57
N GLY A 241 30.85 16.10 5.29
CA GLY A 241 30.87 15.01 6.25
C GLY A 241 29.51 14.35 6.48
N ILE A 242 28.47 14.71 5.71
CA ILE A 242 27.14 14.10 5.75
C ILE A 242 27.04 13.10 4.62
N ASP A 243 26.71 11.84 4.93
CA ASP A 243 26.42 10.78 3.97
C ASP A 243 24.93 10.80 3.63
N PHE A 244 24.59 11.12 2.37
CA PHE A 244 23.21 11.16 1.88
C PHE A 244 22.61 9.76 1.62
N GLY A 245 23.42 8.71 1.59
CA GLY A 245 22.98 7.32 1.58
C GLY A 245 22.46 6.84 2.94
N ASN A 246 22.68 7.61 4.01
CA ASN A 246 22.20 7.23 5.34
C ASN A 246 20.69 7.50 5.50
N ILE A 247 19.94 6.48 5.89
CA ILE A 247 18.46 6.55 6.08
C ILE A 247 18.07 7.65 7.07
N THR A 248 18.81 7.81 8.17
CA THR A 248 18.50 8.84 9.18
C THR A 248 18.64 10.25 8.60
N VAL A 249 19.67 10.47 7.78
CA VAL A 249 19.86 11.75 7.07
C VAL A 249 18.70 11.99 6.10
N GLY A 250 18.29 10.97 5.34
CA GLY A 250 17.12 11.03 4.47
C GLY A 250 15.84 11.39 5.23
N CYS A 251 15.60 10.78 6.40
CA CYS A 251 14.46 11.10 7.27
C CYS A 251 14.45 12.58 7.70
N VAL A 252 15.61 13.11 8.10
CA VAL A 252 15.75 14.51 8.50
C VAL A 252 15.48 15.47 7.34
N ILE A 253 16.03 15.21 6.17
CA ILE A 253 15.84 16.05 4.97
C ILE A 253 14.34 16.10 4.58
N ILE A 254 13.67 14.96 4.51
CA ILE A 254 12.26 14.86 4.17
C ILE A 254 11.39 15.61 5.19
N ALA A 255 11.60 15.33 6.48
CA ALA A 255 10.86 15.98 7.56
C ALA A 255 11.08 17.49 7.56
N PHE A 256 12.30 17.96 7.33
CA PHE A 256 12.64 19.37 7.23
C PHE A 256 11.93 20.04 6.05
N CYS A 257 12.05 19.49 4.84
CA CYS A 257 11.44 20.04 3.63
C CYS A 257 9.92 20.18 3.80
N ALA A 258 9.23 19.13 4.27
CA ALA A 258 7.79 19.16 4.48
C ALA A 258 7.38 20.18 5.56
N THR A 259 8.12 20.24 6.67
CA THR A 259 7.82 21.11 7.80
C THR A 259 7.95 22.59 7.42
N VAL A 260 8.99 22.96 6.67
CA VAL A 260 9.28 24.36 6.35
C VAL A 260 8.12 25.04 5.62
N TYR A 261 7.62 24.48 4.52
CA TYR A 261 6.61 25.20 3.77
C TYR A 261 5.21 25.13 4.41
N VAL A 262 4.90 24.07 5.17
CA VAL A 262 3.67 24.01 5.96
C VAL A 262 3.69 25.02 7.10
N PHE A 263 4.82 25.11 7.80
CA PHE A 263 5.00 26.10 8.89
C PHE A 263 4.78 27.54 8.41
N VAL A 264 5.21 27.86 7.20
CA VAL A 264 5.07 29.21 6.62
C VAL A 264 3.68 29.45 6.04
N GLY A 265 3.18 28.54 5.20
CA GLY A 265 2.02 28.80 4.34
C GLY A 265 0.79 27.92 4.63
N GLY A 266 0.84 27.02 5.62
CA GLY A 266 -0.29 26.16 6.00
C GLY A 266 -0.85 25.34 4.83
N LEU A 267 -2.17 25.09 4.85
CA LEU A 267 -2.85 24.27 3.84
C LEU A 267 -2.77 24.88 2.43
N LYS A 268 -2.72 26.20 2.29
CA LYS A 268 -2.66 26.86 0.98
C LYS A 268 -1.35 26.57 0.25
N ALA A 269 -0.22 26.58 0.98
CA ALA A 269 1.07 26.16 0.45
C ALA A 269 1.07 24.69 0.04
N CYS A 270 0.50 23.80 0.88
CA CYS A 270 0.34 22.38 0.54
C CYS A 270 -0.41 22.22 -0.80
N ALA A 271 -1.58 22.84 -0.95
CA ALA A 271 -2.40 22.66 -2.15
C ALA A 271 -1.69 23.09 -3.44
N TRP A 272 -0.86 24.14 -3.40
CA TRP A 272 -0.10 24.59 -4.56
C TRP A 272 1.10 23.70 -4.87
N THR A 273 1.83 23.21 -3.85
CA THR A 273 2.91 22.23 -4.07
C THR A 273 2.36 20.88 -4.54
N ASP A 274 1.23 20.45 -3.98
CA ASP A 274 0.54 19.21 -4.33
C ASP A 274 0.13 19.15 -5.80
N LEU A 275 -0.24 20.30 -6.40
CA LEU A 275 -0.53 20.41 -7.83
C LEU A 275 0.67 19.93 -8.67
N PHE A 276 1.87 20.44 -8.36
CA PHE A 276 3.08 20.10 -9.11
C PHE A 276 3.50 18.66 -8.85
N TRP A 277 3.53 18.24 -7.59
CA TRP A 277 3.94 16.90 -7.24
C TRP A 277 2.97 15.83 -7.74
N GLY A 278 1.66 16.07 -7.64
CA GLY A 278 0.64 15.16 -8.16
C GLY A 278 0.70 15.00 -9.69
N ALA A 279 0.92 16.11 -10.42
CA ALA A 279 1.10 16.06 -11.87
C ALA A 279 2.42 15.38 -12.25
N ALA A 280 3.54 15.75 -11.58
CA ALA A 280 4.86 15.19 -11.83
C ALA A 280 4.88 13.66 -11.55
N LEU A 281 4.16 13.21 -10.54
CA LEU A 281 4.06 11.82 -10.17
C LEU A 281 3.39 10.97 -11.25
N ILE A 282 2.25 11.44 -11.79
CA ILE A 282 1.54 10.75 -12.88
C ILE A 282 2.41 10.71 -14.14
N VAL A 283 3.06 11.82 -14.48
CA VAL A 283 3.98 11.89 -15.63
C VAL A 283 5.19 10.98 -15.42
N GLY A 284 5.82 11.03 -14.24
CA GLY A 284 7.01 10.22 -13.92
C GLY A 284 6.72 8.73 -13.92
N GLY A 285 5.60 8.30 -13.32
CA GLY A 285 5.17 6.91 -13.38
C GLY A 285 4.81 6.46 -14.81
N GLY A 286 4.19 7.35 -15.59
CA GLY A 286 3.91 7.13 -17.02
C GLY A 286 5.19 6.97 -17.85
N VAL A 287 6.23 7.76 -17.57
CA VAL A 287 7.56 7.63 -18.21
C VAL A 287 8.18 6.27 -17.89
N VAL A 288 8.14 5.82 -16.64
CA VAL A 288 8.65 4.50 -16.26
C VAL A 288 7.86 3.39 -16.97
N ALA A 289 6.53 3.48 -16.99
CA ALA A 289 5.67 2.51 -17.69
C ALA A 289 5.96 2.46 -19.21
N TYR A 290 6.18 3.62 -19.83
CA TYR A 290 6.52 3.72 -21.24
C TYR A 290 7.84 3.01 -21.56
N PHE A 291 8.91 3.31 -20.81
CA PHE A 291 10.21 2.66 -21.02
C PHE A 291 10.15 1.16 -20.71
N ALA A 292 9.42 0.75 -19.66
CA ALA A 292 9.26 -0.66 -19.33
C ALA A 292 8.51 -1.45 -20.41
N LEU A 293 7.45 -0.89 -21.00
CA LEU A 293 6.74 -1.52 -22.13
C LEU A 293 7.57 -1.55 -23.40
N THR A 294 8.38 -0.52 -23.65
CA THR A 294 9.30 -0.51 -24.81
C THR A 294 10.38 -1.56 -24.64
N GLU A 295 10.97 -1.68 -23.46
CA GLU A 295 11.95 -2.73 -23.13
C GLU A 295 11.33 -4.12 -23.28
N LEU A 296 10.11 -4.32 -22.77
CA LEU A 296 9.39 -5.59 -22.95
C LEU A 296 9.17 -5.96 -24.42
N SER A 297 8.93 -4.95 -25.27
CA SER A 297 8.78 -5.15 -26.71
C SER A 297 10.07 -5.64 -27.38
N GLY A 298 11.22 -5.12 -26.94
CA GLY A 298 12.54 -5.45 -27.47
C GLY A 298 13.21 -6.68 -26.83
N ALA A 299 12.69 -7.18 -25.72
CA ALA A 299 13.31 -8.28 -24.97
C ALA A 299 13.24 -9.63 -25.69
N ASP A 300 14.21 -10.52 -25.38
CA ASP A 300 14.23 -11.89 -25.90
C ASP A 300 13.04 -12.71 -25.36
N PRO A 301 12.19 -13.31 -26.23
CA PRO A 301 11.06 -14.13 -25.77
C PRO A 301 11.46 -15.30 -24.86
N ASN A 302 12.64 -15.91 -25.06
CA ASN A 302 13.11 -17.02 -24.23
C ASN A 302 13.37 -16.57 -22.79
N HIS A 303 13.90 -15.35 -22.59
CA HIS A 303 14.07 -14.78 -21.27
C HIS A 303 12.73 -14.43 -20.61
N LEU A 304 11.79 -13.89 -21.39
CA LEU A 304 10.47 -13.48 -20.89
C LEU A 304 9.62 -14.67 -20.43
N ILE A 305 9.72 -15.81 -21.13
CA ILE A 305 8.91 -17.00 -20.78
C ILE A 305 9.22 -17.52 -19.37
N GLN A 306 10.44 -17.32 -18.87
CA GLN A 306 10.84 -17.70 -17.52
C GLN A 306 10.08 -16.92 -16.43
N SER A 307 9.59 -15.73 -16.77
CA SER A 307 8.81 -14.88 -15.87
C SER A 307 7.30 -15.03 -16.06
N ALA A 308 6.85 -15.82 -17.04
CA ALA A 308 5.43 -16.01 -17.29
C ALA A 308 4.71 -16.60 -16.08
N ALA A 309 3.47 -16.16 -15.88
CA ALA A 309 2.62 -16.76 -14.87
C ALA A 309 2.40 -18.25 -15.18
N ALA A 310 2.37 -19.09 -14.16
CA ALA A 310 2.29 -20.56 -14.33
C ALA A 310 1.14 -21.00 -15.24
N ASN A 311 0.05 -20.24 -15.28
CA ASN A 311 -1.16 -20.53 -16.06
C ASN A 311 -1.35 -19.60 -17.27
N SER A 312 -0.34 -18.81 -17.65
CA SER A 312 -0.48 -17.84 -18.73
C SER A 312 -0.68 -18.49 -20.12
N GLY A 313 -0.16 -19.68 -20.30
CA GLY A 313 -0.12 -20.32 -21.62
C GLY A 313 0.79 -19.63 -22.63
N ALA A 314 1.55 -18.59 -22.22
CA ALA A 314 2.48 -17.87 -23.08
C ALA A 314 3.58 -18.79 -23.62
N THR A 315 3.89 -18.65 -24.91
CA THR A 315 4.95 -19.40 -25.60
C THR A 315 5.88 -18.41 -26.33
N VAL A 316 7.10 -18.85 -26.66
CA VAL A 316 8.02 -18.04 -27.44
C VAL A 316 7.37 -17.61 -28.77
N ALA A 317 6.54 -18.47 -29.36
CA ALA A 317 5.83 -18.16 -30.61
C ALA A 317 4.73 -17.10 -30.42
N SER A 318 3.96 -17.15 -29.30
CA SER A 318 2.92 -16.15 -29.05
C SER A 318 3.49 -14.76 -28.71
N LEU A 319 4.65 -14.71 -28.08
CA LEU A 319 5.36 -13.46 -27.80
C LEU A 319 5.95 -12.80 -29.08
N GLY A 320 6.16 -13.57 -30.12
CA GLY A 320 6.71 -13.07 -31.38
C GLY A 320 8.15 -12.54 -31.28
N ASN A 321 8.68 -12.03 -32.38
CA ASN A 321 10.03 -11.47 -32.44
C ASN A 321 10.12 -10.10 -31.73
N PRO A 322 11.29 -9.72 -31.18
CA PRO A 322 11.53 -8.37 -30.67
C PRO A 322 11.14 -7.27 -31.66
N SER A 323 10.57 -6.17 -31.14
CA SER A 323 10.07 -5.04 -31.92
C SER A 323 10.25 -3.74 -31.14
N ASP A 324 10.34 -2.61 -31.84
CA ASP A 324 10.39 -1.28 -31.24
C ASP A 324 8.99 -0.68 -30.98
N SER A 325 7.92 -1.43 -31.28
CA SER A 325 6.55 -0.95 -31.15
C SER A 325 6.06 -1.02 -29.71
N LEU A 326 5.68 0.11 -29.13
CA LEU A 326 5.05 0.15 -27.80
C LEU A 326 3.81 -0.77 -27.71
N TRP A 327 3.01 -0.85 -28.80
CA TRP A 327 1.83 -1.71 -28.83
C TRP A 327 2.18 -3.19 -28.74
N HIS A 328 3.31 -3.59 -29.34
CA HIS A 328 3.83 -4.96 -29.19
C HIS A 328 4.19 -5.27 -27.73
N GLY A 329 4.79 -4.31 -27.02
CA GLY A 329 5.05 -4.43 -25.57
C GLY A 329 3.76 -4.61 -24.76
N VAL A 330 2.70 -3.87 -25.10
CA VAL A 330 1.38 -4.05 -24.47
C VAL A 330 0.83 -5.46 -24.75
N THR A 331 0.91 -5.95 -25.99
CA THR A 331 0.46 -7.30 -26.33
C THR A 331 1.21 -8.36 -25.53
N ARG A 332 2.55 -8.26 -25.48
CA ARG A 332 3.40 -9.16 -24.68
C ARG A 332 3.08 -9.12 -23.19
N PHE A 333 2.76 -7.94 -22.65
CA PHE A 333 2.35 -7.78 -21.26
C PHE A 333 1.10 -8.59 -20.95
N PHE A 334 0.09 -8.53 -21.82
CA PHE A 334 -1.13 -9.32 -21.64
C PHE A 334 -0.85 -10.83 -21.82
N GLU A 335 -0.10 -11.24 -22.84
CA GLU A 335 0.26 -12.65 -23.06
C GLU A 335 1.00 -13.27 -21.87
N LEU A 336 2.00 -12.58 -21.32
CA LEU A 336 2.81 -13.08 -20.20
C LEU A 336 2.03 -13.22 -18.89
N ASN A 337 1.02 -12.38 -18.68
CA ASN A 337 0.36 -12.25 -17.37
C ASN A 337 -1.13 -12.65 -17.42
N SER A 338 -1.63 -13.14 -18.56
CA SER A 338 -2.96 -13.75 -18.69
C SER A 338 -3.01 -15.16 -18.08
N GLY A 339 -4.15 -15.82 -18.18
CA GLY A 339 -4.37 -17.15 -17.63
C GLY A 339 -5.21 -17.11 -16.37
N ASP A 340 -5.49 -18.28 -15.78
CA ASP A 340 -6.35 -18.39 -14.62
C ASP A 340 -5.65 -17.89 -13.34
N ALA A 341 -6.41 -17.26 -12.46
CA ALA A 341 -5.94 -16.92 -11.13
C ALA A 341 -5.65 -18.22 -10.37
N ALA A 342 -4.39 -18.41 -9.95
CA ALA A 342 -4.02 -19.58 -9.18
C ALA A 342 -4.70 -19.58 -7.81
N SER A 343 -5.17 -20.73 -7.37
CA SER A 343 -5.54 -20.98 -5.98
C SER A 343 -4.27 -21.16 -5.16
N GLY A 344 -4.21 -20.50 -4.00
CA GLY A 344 -3.07 -20.59 -3.09
C GLY A 344 -2.11 -19.40 -3.15
N VAL A 345 -1.46 -19.16 -2.02
CA VAL A 345 -0.64 -17.98 -1.72
C VAL A 345 0.60 -17.86 -2.63
N ASN A 346 0.98 -18.92 -3.30
CA ASN A 346 2.34 -19.07 -3.81
C ASN A 346 2.47 -19.35 -5.29
N THR A 347 1.37 -19.48 -5.97
CA THR A 347 1.39 -19.71 -7.42
C THR A 347 1.33 -18.37 -8.13
N VAL A 348 2.38 -18.06 -8.84
CA VAL A 348 2.47 -16.91 -9.76
C VAL A 348 1.58 -17.21 -10.96
N GLY A 349 0.28 -17.19 -10.79
CA GLY A 349 -0.67 -17.43 -11.86
C GLY A 349 -1.55 -16.21 -12.09
N GLY A 350 -1.92 -15.92 -13.33
CA GLY A 350 -2.94 -14.94 -13.71
C GLY A 350 -2.78 -13.57 -13.07
N LYS A 351 -1.61 -12.93 -13.19
CA LYS A 351 -1.34 -11.61 -12.56
C LYS A 351 -2.32 -10.51 -12.98
N LEU A 352 -3.10 -10.69 -14.03
CA LEU A 352 -4.07 -9.69 -14.48
C LEU A 352 -5.44 -9.80 -13.79
N HIS A 353 -5.72 -10.87 -13.05
CA HIS A 353 -7.01 -11.06 -12.42
C HIS A 353 -7.20 -10.16 -11.19
N MET A 354 -8.32 -9.41 -11.20
CA MET A 354 -8.77 -8.59 -10.07
C MET A 354 -9.46 -9.42 -8.99
N ILE A 355 -10.07 -10.54 -9.35
CA ILE A 355 -10.84 -11.41 -8.45
C ILE A 355 -9.93 -12.57 -8.04
N ARG A 356 -9.58 -12.60 -6.76
CA ARG A 356 -8.71 -13.62 -6.19
C ARG A 356 -9.53 -14.69 -5.46
N PRO A 357 -9.05 -15.94 -5.34
CA PRO A 357 -9.70 -17.01 -4.61
C PRO A 357 -10.10 -16.62 -3.17
N ALA A 358 -11.04 -17.37 -2.58
CA ALA A 358 -11.56 -17.05 -1.24
C ALA A 358 -10.53 -17.29 -0.11
N ASP A 359 -9.56 -18.12 -0.35
CA ASP A 359 -8.45 -18.49 0.53
C ASP A 359 -7.21 -17.59 0.35
N ASP A 360 -7.28 -16.62 -0.56
CA ASP A 360 -6.21 -15.64 -0.73
C ASP A 360 -5.93 -14.88 0.57
N ALA A 361 -4.66 -14.87 1.00
CA ALA A 361 -4.27 -14.32 2.29
C ALA A 361 -4.37 -12.77 2.36
N GLU A 362 -4.33 -12.08 1.21
CA GLU A 362 -4.28 -10.62 1.17
C GLU A 362 -5.58 -9.99 0.67
N ILE A 363 -6.07 -10.37 -0.50
CA ILE A 363 -7.25 -9.76 -1.13
C ILE A 363 -8.21 -10.83 -1.63
N PRO A 364 -8.76 -11.68 -0.75
CA PRO A 364 -9.78 -12.64 -1.17
C PRO A 364 -10.99 -11.92 -1.76
N TRP A 365 -11.71 -12.53 -2.70
CA TRP A 365 -12.90 -11.89 -3.30
C TRP A 365 -13.95 -11.50 -2.22
N THR A 366 -14.00 -12.19 -1.10
CA THR A 366 -14.85 -11.85 0.05
C THR A 366 -14.54 -10.47 0.62
N ALA A 367 -13.28 -10.06 0.60
CA ALA A 367 -12.86 -8.71 1.03
C ALA A 367 -13.35 -7.62 0.07
N LEU A 368 -13.48 -7.91 -1.23
CA LEU A 368 -14.03 -6.96 -2.20
C LEU A 368 -15.52 -6.66 -1.95
N CYS A 369 -16.27 -7.61 -1.36
CA CYS A 369 -17.69 -7.42 -1.07
C CYS A 369 -17.94 -6.35 0.00
N LEU A 370 -17.17 -6.33 1.08
CA LEU A 370 -17.36 -5.40 2.20
C LEU A 370 -16.05 -4.93 2.82
N GLY A 371 -15.09 -5.82 3.02
CA GLY A 371 -13.89 -5.55 3.78
C GLY A 371 -13.12 -4.33 3.27
N LEU A 372 -12.88 -4.27 1.97
CA LEU A 372 -12.11 -3.19 1.32
C LEU A 372 -12.86 -1.85 1.24
N TRP A 373 -14.20 -1.87 1.26
CA TRP A 373 -15.00 -0.64 1.27
C TRP A 373 -14.87 0.13 2.57
N ILE A 374 -14.66 -0.55 3.70
CA ILE A 374 -14.58 0.05 5.03
C ILE A 374 -13.39 1.00 5.14
N PRO A 375 -12.13 0.54 4.91
CA PRO A 375 -10.98 1.44 4.91
C PRO A 375 -11.10 2.51 3.82
N ASN A 376 -11.65 2.22 2.64
CA ASN A 376 -11.85 3.20 1.58
C ASN A 376 -12.79 4.34 2.00
N PHE A 377 -13.98 4.04 2.55
CA PHE A 377 -14.91 5.08 3.02
C PHE A 377 -14.35 5.85 4.21
N PHE A 378 -13.64 5.19 5.12
CA PHE A 378 -12.98 5.87 6.22
C PHE A 378 -11.88 6.80 5.70
N TYR A 379 -10.99 6.30 4.84
CA TYR A 379 -9.86 7.06 4.33
C TYR A 379 -10.30 8.27 3.49
N TRP A 380 -11.16 8.05 2.51
CA TRP A 380 -11.57 9.10 1.58
C TRP A 380 -12.66 10.02 2.11
N GLY A 381 -13.46 9.58 3.09
CA GLY A 381 -14.59 10.33 3.62
C GLY A 381 -14.40 10.92 5.00
N LEU A 382 -13.50 10.37 5.82
CA LEU A 382 -13.41 10.68 7.24
C LEU A 382 -11.97 10.91 7.75
N ASN A 383 -10.96 10.61 6.96
CA ASN A 383 -9.58 10.89 7.35
C ASN A 383 -9.29 12.39 7.20
N GLN A 384 -8.78 13.02 8.26
CA GLN A 384 -8.59 14.46 8.33
C GLN A 384 -7.65 14.96 7.23
N TYR A 385 -6.48 14.33 7.03
CA TYR A 385 -5.49 14.86 6.08
C TYR A 385 -5.93 14.74 4.62
N ILE A 386 -6.93 13.91 4.33
CA ILE A 386 -7.59 13.83 3.02
C ILE A 386 -8.73 14.84 2.93
N MET A 387 -9.67 14.79 3.89
CA MET A 387 -10.88 15.60 3.83
C MET A 387 -10.66 17.08 4.08
N GLN A 388 -9.58 17.49 4.75
CA GLN A 388 -9.28 18.88 5.04
C GLN A 388 -9.23 19.75 3.78
N ARG A 389 -8.75 19.20 2.65
CA ARG A 389 -8.72 19.88 1.34
C ARG A 389 -10.12 20.14 0.78
N THR A 390 -10.99 19.16 0.93
CA THR A 390 -12.38 19.28 0.47
C THR A 390 -13.19 20.23 1.35
N LEU A 391 -12.90 20.25 2.66
CA LEU A 391 -13.48 21.24 3.59
C LEU A 391 -12.98 22.66 3.32
N ALA A 392 -11.81 22.82 2.69
CA ALA A 392 -11.23 24.07 2.27
C ALA A 392 -11.73 24.56 0.88
N SER A 393 -12.66 23.84 0.24
CA SER A 393 -13.21 24.23 -1.06
C SER A 393 -14.05 25.49 -0.98
N LYS A 394 -14.00 26.30 -2.06
CA LYS A 394 -14.72 27.57 -2.20
C LYS A 394 -16.25 27.41 -2.15
N SER A 395 -16.76 26.27 -2.59
CA SER A 395 -18.18 25.93 -2.57
C SER A 395 -18.38 24.42 -2.59
N LEU A 396 -19.59 23.93 -2.32
CA LEU A 396 -19.92 22.51 -2.47
C LEU A 396 -19.68 22.03 -3.91
N ALA A 397 -20.02 22.84 -4.92
CA ALA A 397 -19.81 22.48 -6.32
C ALA A 397 -18.33 22.29 -6.66
N GLU A 398 -17.45 23.17 -6.17
CA GLU A 398 -16.00 23.06 -6.33
C GLU A 398 -15.44 21.80 -5.62
N GLY A 399 -15.88 21.56 -4.38
CA GLY A 399 -15.48 20.38 -3.63
C GLY A 399 -15.93 19.07 -4.30
N GLN A 400 -17.18 19.00 -4.78
CA GLN A 400 -17.70 17.84 -5.50
C GLN A 400 -16.92 17.57 -6.79
N MET A 401 -16.68 18.61 -7.59
CA MET A 401 -15.92 18.46 -8.83
C MET A 401 -14.47 18.03 -8.55
N GLY A 402 -13.83 18.59 -7.51
CA GLY A 402 -12.48 18.23 -7.12
C GLY A 402 -12.36 16.78 -6.67
N ILE A 403 -13.30 16.28 -5.87
CA ILE A 403 -13.33 14.87 -5.44
C ILE A 403 -13.56 13.96 -6.65
N VAL A 404 -14.49 14.30 -7.56
CA VAL A 404 -14.76 13.47 -8.75
C VAL A 404 -13.57 13.49 -9.71
N PHE A 405 -12.87 14.61 -9.81
CA PHE A 405 -11.62 14.69 -10.58
C PHE A 405 -10.52 13.82 -9.97
N ALA A 406 -10.37 13.82 -8.64
CA ALA A 406 -9.48 12.88 -7.96
C ALA A 406 -9.89 11.42 -8.22
N ALA A 407 -11.19 11.12 -8.22
CA ALA A 407 -11.70 9.79 -8.57
C ALA A 407 -11.31 9.35 -9.99
N PHE A 408 -11.36 10.27 -10.95
CA PHE A 408 -10.87 10.03 -12.31
C PHE A 408 -9.36 9.74 -12.34
N LEU A 409 -8.55 10.53 -11.62
CA LEU A 409 -7.10 10.30 -11.54
C LEU A 409 -6.79 8.94 -10.92
N LYS A 410 -7.60 8.45 -9.95
CA LYS A 410 -7.47 7.13 -9.35
C LYS A 410 -7.59 5.98 -10.37
N LEU A 411 -8.30 6.16 -11.47
CA LEU A 411 -8.34 5.16 -12.54
C LEU A 411 -6.99 5.02 -13.26
N ILE A 412 -6.21 6.10 -13.31
CA ILE A 412 -4.92 6.15 -14.02
C ILE A 412 -3.79 5.59 -13.15
N ILE A 413 -3.86 5.75 -11.82
CA ILE A 413 -2.77 5.37 -10.90
C ILE A 413 -2.30 3.92 -11.05
N PRO A 414 -3.15 2.89 -11.15
CA PRO A 414 -2.67 1.52 -11.34
C PRO A 414 -1.82 1.33 -12.58
N PHE A 415 -2.07 2.08 -13.65
CA PHE A 415 -1.26 1.99 -14.87
C PHE A 415 0.14 2.60 -14.72
N VAL A 416 0.33 3.51 -13.76
CA VAL A 416 1.63 4.14 -13.49
C VAL A 416 2.35 3.56 -12.26
N VAL A 417 1.70 2.68 -11.50
CA VAL A 417 2.28 2.05 -10.29
C VAL A 417 2.21 0.53 -10.35
N VAL A 418 1.01 -0.05 -10.59
CA VAL A 418 0.76 -1.50 -10.52
C VAL A 418 1.32 -2.19 -11.76
N VAL A 419 1.01 -1.69 -12.96
CA VAL A 419 1.54 -2.24 -14.21
C VAL A 419 3.08 -2.22 -14.24
N PRO A 420 3.77 -1.13 -13.87
CA PRO A 420 5.24 -1.16 -13.74
C PRO A 420 5.76 -2.23 -12.77
N GLY A 421 5.09 -2.49 -11.64
CA GLY A 421 5.50 -3.56 -10.74
C GLY A 421 5.47 -4.95 -11.41
N ILE A 422 4.41 -5.26 -12.15
CA ILE A 422 4.31 -6.51 -12.92
C ILE A 422 5.41 -6.56 -14.01
N LEU A 423 5.63 -5.43 -14.71
CA LEU A 423 6.69 -5.32 -15.74
C LEU A 423 8.09 -5.52 -15.15
N ALA A 424 8.35 -5.04 -13.93
CA ALA A 424 9.61 -5.28 -13.25
C ALA A 424 9.88 -6.77 -13.05
N TYR A 425 8.87 -7.52 -12.65
CA TYR A 425 9.00 -8.98 -12.52
C TYR A 425 9.21 -9.66 -13.89
N ASN A 426 8.48 -9.24 -14.92
CA ASN A 426 8.64 -9.81 -16.25
C ASN A 426 10.04 -9.58 -16.85
N LEU A 427 10.61 -8.38 -16.64
CA LEU A 427 11.88 -7.97 -17.23
C LEU A 427 13.10 -8.32 -16.37
N TYR A 428 12.98 -8.18 -15.05
CA TYR A 428 14.13 -8.15 -14.14
C TYR A 428 13.96 -9.11 -12.95
N ARG A 429 13.30 -10.26 -13.18
CA ARG A 429 13.11 -11.29 -12.17
C ARG A 429 14.42 -11.70 -11.49
N ASN A 430 15.48 -11.91 -12.29
CA ASN A 430 16.79 -12.31 -11.78
C ASN A 430 17.43 -11.22 -10.91
N ASP A 431 17.26 -9.94 -11.25
CA ASP A 431 17.73 -8.83 -10.41
C ASP A 431 16.99 -8.77 -9.07
N LEU A 432 15.68 -9.07 -9.06
CA LEU A 432 14.89 -9.14 -7.82
C LEU A 432 15.33 -10.33 -6.94
N LYS A 433 15.71 -11.44 -7.55
CA LYS A 433 16.26 -12.60 -6.88
C LYS A 433 17.63 -12.30 -6.27
N GLU A 434 18.56 -11.72 -7.03
CA GLU A 434 19.89 -11.31 -6.55
C GLU A 434 19.79 -10.37 -5.34
N GLN A 435 18.86 -9.41 -5.38
CA GLN A 435 18.63 -8.51 -4.25
C GLN A 435 18.08 -9.25 -3.01
N ALA A 436 17.24 -10.27 -3.20
CA ALA A 436 16.78 -11.11 -2.11
C ALA A 436 17.94 -11.95 -1.53
N GLU A 437 18.82 -12.49 -2.37
CA GLU A 437 20.01 -13.22 -1.94
C GLU A 437 20.98 -12.35 -1.13
N VAL A 438 21.19 -11.09 -1.52
CA VAL A 438 21.98 -10.13 -0.73
C VAL A 438 21.38 -9.90 0.65
N LYS A 439 20.06 -9.72 0.74
CA LYS A 439 19.34 -9.58 2.01
C LYS A 439 19.43 -10.84 2.86
N TYR A 440 19.27 -12.01 2.23
CA TYR A 440 19.43 -13.31 2.87
C TYR A 440 20.83 -13.48 3.46
N ALA A 441 21.88 -13.22 2.67
CA ALA A 441 23.26 -13.31 3.15
C ALA A 441 23.55 -12.34 4.31
N ALA A 442 22.99 -11.12 4.26
CA ALA A 442 23.12 -10.16 5.35
C ALA A 442 22.42 -10.63 6.62
N GLU A 443 21.26 -11.28 6.50
CA GLU A 443 20.51 -11.82 7.64
C GLU A 443 21.20 -13.03 8.26
N ILE A 444 21.76 -13.94 7.44
CA ILE A 444 22.54 -15.08 7.94
C ILE A 444 23.75 -14.59 8.73
N ARG A 445 24.49 -13.58 8.26
CA ARG A 445 25.61 -12.97 9.02
C ARG A 445 25.16 -12.44 10.40
N LYS A 446 23.95 -11.87 10.51
CA LYS A 446 23.40 -11.46 11.80
C LYS A 446 23.14 -12.65 12.73
N THR A 447 22.71 -13.80 12.19
CA THR A 447 22.49 -15.02 13.00
C THR A 447 23.80 -15.62 13.52
N GLU A 448 24.91 -15.36 12.86
CA GLU A 448 26.25 -15.79 13.25
C GLU A 448 26.92 -14.82 14.25
N ASP A 449 26.41 -13.60 14.39
CA ASP A 449 26.95 -12.62 15.34
C ASP A 449 26.43 -12.85 16.76
N PRO A 450 27.30 -13.24 17.72
CA PRO A 450 26.90 -13.48 19.11
C PRO A 450 26.29 -12.23 19.78
N ALA A 451 26.69 -11.02 19.34
CA ALA A 451 26.18 -9.78 19.89
C ALA A 451 24.74 -9.51 19.43
N ALA A 452 24.38 -9.89 18.20
CA ALA A 452 23.04 -9.78 17.67
C ALA A 452 22.11 -10.84 18.27
N VAL A 453 22.53 -12.09 18.27
CA VAL A 453 21.73 -13.24 18.75
C VAL A 453 21.61 -13.27 20.27
N LYS A 454 22.61 -12.75 21.00
CA LYS A 454 22.64 -12.73 22.49
C LYS A 454 22.42 -14.11 23.14
N GLY A 455 22.91 -15.16 22.50
CA GLY A 455 22.76 -16.54 22.97
C GLY A 455 21.35 -17.14 22.85
N ARG A 456 20.44 -16.47 22.19
CA ARG A 456 19.07 -16.97 21.93
C ARG A 456 19.08 -17.94 20.73
N PRO A 457 18.26 -19.01 20.77
CA PRO A 457 18.10 -19.90 19.62
C PRO A 457 17.53 -19.13 18.41
N VAL A 458 18.09 -19.38 17.23
CA VAL A 458 17.67 -18.73 15.98
C VAL A 458 16.46 -19.46 15.40
N ILE A 459 15.47 -18.69 14.93
CA ILE A 459 14.29 -19.18 14.22
C ILE A 459 14.18 -18.44 12.89
N TYR A 460 14.12 -19.21 11.80
CA TYR A 460 14.03 -18.69 10.44
C TYR A 460 12.57 -18.54 10.00
N LYS A 461 12.17 -17.33 9.64
CA LYS A 461 10.85 -17.06 9.02
C LYS A 461 10.95 -17.22 7.52
N LEU A 462 10.30 -18.25 6.98
CA LEU A 462 10.37 -18.61 5.57
C LEU A 462 9.10 -18.17 4.83
N THR A 463 9.26 -17.62 3.63
CA THR A 463 8.16 -17.49 2.67
C THR A 463 8.22 -18.64 1.67
N ASP A 464 7.12 -18.83 0.99
CA ASP A 464 7.01 -19.86 -0.02
C ASP A 464 7.88 -19.52 -1.24
N SER A 465 8.02 -18.23 -1.59
CA SER A 465 8.96 -17.82 -2.63
C SER A 465 10.41 -18.17 -2.27
N PHE A 466 10.77 -18.10 -0.97
CA PHE A 466 12.09 -18.53 -0.53
C PHE A 466 12.25 -20.04 -0.67
N LEU A 467 11.25 -20.81 -0.27
CA LEU A 467 11.25 -22.28 -0.40
C LEU A 467 11.35 -22.75 -1.86
N VAL A 468 10.70 -22.04 -2.77
CA VAL A 468 10.75 -22.35 -4.22
C VAL A 468 12.12 -22.05 -4.82
N GLU A 469 12.70 -20.91 -4.50
CA GLU A 469 13.94 -20.43 -5.13
C GLU A 469 15.22 -20.98 -4.44
N ASN A 470 15.12 -21.34 -3.13
CA ASN A 470 16.23 -21.81 -2.30
C ASN A 470 15.82 -23.11 -1.61
N VAL A 471 15.54 -24.16 -2.38
CA VAL A 471 14.96 -25.43 -1.89
C VAL A 471 15.82 -26.07 -0.82
N GLU A 472 17.14 -26.12 -1.00
CA GLU A 472 18.08 -26.75 -0.07
C GLU A 472 18.13 -25.99 1.26
N GLU A 473 18.38 -24.68 1.22
CA GLU A 473 18.47 -23.81 2.39
C GLU A 473 17.11 -23.68 3.09
N GLY A 474 16.03 -23.56 2.33
CA GLY A 474 14.69 -23.46 2.88
C GLY A 474 14.27 -24.71 3.65
N CYS A 475 14.55 -25.88 3.09
CA CYS A 475 14.35 -27.15 3.79
C CYS A 475 15.25 -27.29 5.02
N ALA A 476 16.53 -26.90 4.93
CA ALA A 476 17.45 -26.94 6.06
C ALA A 476 16.98 -26.04 7.20
N HIS A 477 16.55 -24.81 6.90
CA HIS A 477 16.01 -23.86 7.89
C HIS A 477 14.70 -24.35 8.52
N ALA A 478 13.79 -24.94 7.73
CA ALA A 478 12.54 -25.50 8.28
C ALA A 478 12.81 -26.66 9.25
N ILE A 479 13.75 -27.56 8.91
CA ILE A 479 14.18 -28.66 9.79
C ILE A 479 14.86 -28.12 11.03
N HIS A 480 15.76 -27.14 10.92
CA HIS A 480 16.39 -26.46 12.04
C HIS A 480 15.35 -25.85 13.01
N ASN A 481 14.35 -25.17 12.49
CA ASN A 481 13.26 -24.64 13.31
C ASN A 481 12.56 -25.75 14.11
N ALA A 482 12.27 -26.87 13.46
CA ALA A 482 11.65 -28.02 14.10
C ALA A 482 12.51 -28.63 15.21
N GLU A 483 13.84 -28.69 15.03
CA GLU A 483 14.80 -29.13 16.03
C GLU A 483 14.86 -28.17 17.23
N VAL A 484 14.97 -26.88 17.00
CA VAL A 484 14.97 -25.83 18.02
C VAL A 484 13.69 -25.87 18.86
N MET A 485 12.54 -26.01 18.17
CA MET A 485 11.23 -26.09 18.83
C MET A 485 10.91 -27.45 19.44
N LYS A 486 11.78 -28.45 19.28
CA LYS A 486 11.64 -29.81 19.82
C LYS A 486 10.28 -30.45 19.51
N VAL A 487 9.88 -30.38 18.22
CA VAL A 487 8.62 -30.98 17.78
C VAL A 487 8.60 -32.50 17.92
N GLY A 488 7.41 -33.10 17.99
CA GLY A 488 7.24 -34.54 18.05
C GLY A 488 7.78 -35.24 16.80
N GLU A 489 8.17 -36.51 16.95
CA GLU A 489 8.77 -37.34 15.88
C GLU A 489 7.89 -37.40 14.62
N ASP A 490 6.56 -37.46 14.80
CA ASP A 490 5.61 -37.50 13.69
C ASP A 490 5.63 -36.22 12.85
N VAL A 491 5.71 -35.03 13.50
CA VAL A 491 5.79 -33.73 12.81
C VAL A 491 7.12 -33.61 12.09
N MET A 492 8.21 -34.01 12.73
CA MET A 492 9.56 -34.02 12.16
C MET A 492 9.63 -34.94 10.92
N ALA A 493 9.06 -36.15 11.01
CA ALA A 493 9.03 -37.08 9.88
C ALA A 493 8.22 -36.53 8.70
N ASN A 494 7.04 -35.94 8.97
CA ASN A 494 6.21 -35.30 7.93
C ASN A 494 6.92 -34.13 7.26
N LEU A 495 7.65 -33.30 8.01
CA LEU A 495 8.41 -32.18 7.47
C LEU A 495 9.58 -32.67 6.61
N LYS A 496 10.36 -33.66 7.09
CA LYS A 496 11.47 -34.25 6.32
C LYS A 496 10.98 -34.89 5.03
N GLN A 497 9.85 -35.61 5.08
CA GLN A 497 9.26 -36.20 3.89
C GLN A 497 8.83 -35.12 2.87
N ALA A 498 8.15 -34.06 3.31
CA ALA A 498 7.75 -32.96 2.42
C ALA A 498 8.97 -32.25 1.80
N CYS A 499 10.05 -32.08 2.57
CA CYS A 499 11.31 -31.53 2.06
C CYS A 499 11.98 -32.46 1.06
N ALA A 500 11.94 -33.77 1.28
CA ALA A 500 12.48 -34.75 0.33
C ALA A 500 11.70 -34.76 -0.99
N ASP A 501 10.37 -34.70 -0.90
CA ASP A 501 9.48 -34.63 -2.05
C ASP A 501 9.76 -33.36 -2.88
N LEU A 502 9.87 -32.18 -2.23
CA LEU A 502 10.19 -30.91 -2.90
C LEU A 502 11.57 -30.94 -3.56
N LYS A 503 12.60 -31.53 -2.90
CA LYS A 503 13.95 -31.67 -3.48
C LYS A 503 13.97 -32.59 -4.68
N ALA A 504 13.25 -33.71 -4.61
CA ALA A 504 13.14 -34.65 -5.71
C ALA A 504 12.46 -34.02 -6.93
N ASP A 505 11.41 -33.22 -6.67
CA ASP A 505 10.70 -32.48 -7.71
C ASP A 505 11.56 -31.34 -8.30
N ALA A 506 12.29 -30.62 -7.47
CA ALA A 506 13.19 -29.55 -7.91
C ALA A 506 14.36 -30.05 -8.75
N ALA A 507 14.79 -31.28 -8.55
CA ALA A 507 15.84 -31.92 -9.36
C ALA A 507 15.36 -32.32 -10.77
N ASN A 508 14.05 -32.29 -11.03
CA ASN A 508 13.46 -32.57 -12.33
C ASN A 508 13.21 -31.27 -13.08
N ASP A 509 14.04 -30.93 -14.06
CA ASP A 509 13.95 -29.72 -14.88
C ASP A 509 12.65 -29.60 -15.70
N GLN A 510 11.83 -30.64 -15.76
CA GLN A 510 10.54 -30.63 -16.47
C GLN A 510 9.37 -30.27 -15.59
N THR A 511 9.53 -30.20 -14.26
CA THR A 511 8.45 -29.83 -13.35
C THR A 511 8.22 -28.33 -13.33
N THR A 512 6.95 -27.96 -13.43
CA THR A 512 6.51 -26.56 -13.37
C THR A 512 6.44 -26.06 -11.91
N LEU A 513 6.48 -24.74 -11.71
CA LEU A 513 6.27 -24.13 -10.40
C LEU A 513 4.90 -24.53 -9.78
N ALA A 514 3.89 -24.78 -10.62
CA ALA A 514 2.57 -25.21 -10.18
C ALA A 514 2.58 -26.64 -9.57
N GLU A 515 3.42 -27.52 -10.09
CA GLU A 515 3.57 -28.89 -9.56
C GLU A 515 4.33 -28.90 -8.22
N ARG A 516 5.22 -27.93 -8.01
CA ARG A 516 5.95 -27.74 -6.73
C ARG A 516 5.11 -27.10 -5.63
N ALA A 517 4.09 -26.35 -6.01
CA ALA A 517 3.27 -25.59 -5.07
C ALA A 517 2.71 -26.43 -3.88
N PRO A 518 2.15 -27.64 -4.06
CA PRO A 518 1.62 -28.41 -2.94
C PRO A 518 2.66 -28.78 -1.88
N PHE A 519 3.91 -29.07 -2.30
CA PHE A 519 5.00 -29.40 -1.37
C PHE A 519 5.46 -28.17 -0.61
N VAL A 520 5.60 -27.05 -1.32
CA VAL A 520 5.97 -25.75 -0.72
C VAL A 520 4.93 -25.31 0.31
N GLU A 521 3.65 -25.36 -0.03
CA GLU A 521 2.55 -25.00 0.86
C GLU A 521 2.51 -25.87 2.11
N LYS A 522 2.75 -27.18 1.95
CA LYS A 522 2.83 -28.11 3.07
C LYS A 522 3.99 -27.79 4.02
N ILE A 523 5.19 -27.50 3.47
CA ILE A 523 6.37 -27.13 4.27
C ILE A 523 6.12 -25.80 4.98
N ALA A 524 5.62 -24.78 4.28
CA ALA A 524 5.34 -23.47 4.83
C ALA A 524 4.29 -23.55 5.95
N SER A 525 3.19 -24.28 5.74
CA SER A 525 2.15 -24.47 6.73
C SER A 525 2.69 -25.17 7.99
N LEU A 526 3.49 -26.23 7.82
CA LEU A 526 4.14 -26.92 8.93
C LEU A 526 5.10 -25.99 9.66
N ASN A 527 6.00 -25.31 8.93
CA ASN A 527 6.97 -24.38 9.52
C ASN A 527 6.27 -23.26 10.29
N ASN A 528 5.23 -22.63 9.75
CA ASN A 528 4.47 -21.57 10.43
C ASN A 528 3.83 -22.06 11.74
N LYS A 529 3.31 -23.29 11.77
CA LYS A 529 2.78 -23.90 13.01
C LYS A 529 3.90 -24.17 14.02
N ILE A 530 5.05 -24.65 13.56
CA ILE A 530 6.22 -24.94 14.38
C ILE A 530 6.79 -23.68 15.04
N ILE A 531 6.95 -22.60 14.28
CA ILE A 531 7.56 -21.36 14.78
C ILE A 531 6.59 -20.48 15.57
N LYS A 532 5.28 -20.71 15.50
CA LYS A 532 4.27 -19.88 16.17
C LYS A 532 4.56 -19.64 17.66
N PRO A 533 4.92 -20.65 18.50
CA PRO A 533 5.25 -20.39 19.90
C PRO A 533 6.50 -19.52 20.09
N ALA A 534 7.46 -19.57 19.15
CA ALA A 534 8.64 -18.71 19.19
C ALA A 534 8.31 -17.27 18.79
N VAL A 535 7.39 -17.07 17.83
CA VAL A 535 6.89 -15.76 17.43
C VAL A 535 6.11 -15.11 18.59
N ASP A 536 5.29 -15.90 19.30
CA ASP A 536 4.51 -15.43 20.45
C ASP A 536 5.41 -15.09 21.67
N ASN A 537 6.61 -15.70 21.76
CA ASN A 537 7.62 -15.50 22.82
C ASN A 537 8.96 -14.99 22.25
N SER A 538 8.91 -13.96 21.45
CA SER A 538 10.07 -13.39 20.72
C SER A 538 11.25 -12.97 21.61
N ASP A 539 11.04 -12.73 22.90
CA ASP A 539 12.10 -12.40 23.85
C ASP A 539 13.10 -13.55 24.06
N ASN A 540 12.65 -14.79 23.92
CA ASN A 540 13.44 -15.99 24.16
C ASN A 540 14.15 -16.52 22.90
N TYR A 541 13.80 -16.01 21.73
CA TYR A 541 14.32 -16.46 20.45
C TYR A 541 14.85 -15.28 19.64
N TYR A 542 15.84 -15.53 18.78
CA TYR A 542 16.21 -14.61 17.72
C TYR A 542 15.38 -14.98 16.49
N LEU A 543 14.44 -14.13 16.13
CA LEU A 543 13.64 -14.31 14.91
C LEU A 543 14.34 -13.58 13.77
N THR A 544 14.63 -14.29 12.68
CA THR A 544 15.17 -13.65 11.48
C THR A 544 14.15 -12.70 10.84
N ASP A 545 14.62 -11.80 9.98
CA ASP A 545 13.76 -11.18 8.99
C ASP A 545 13.07 -12.26 8.16
N THR A 546 11.93 -11.94 7.57
CA THR A 546 11.23 -12.91 6.71
C THR A 546 12.04 -13.14 5.44
N LEU A 547 12.55 -14.36 5.26
CA LEU A 547 13.34 -14.74 4.11
C LEU A 547 12.46 -14.87 2.87
N VAL A 548 12.84 -14.17 1.80
CA VAL A 548 12.07 -14.09 0.55
C VAL A 548 12.91 -14.54 -0.64
N GLY A 549 12.30 -15.18 -1.63
CA GLY A 549 12.99 -15.59 -2.85
C GLY A 549 13.20 -14.45 -3.84
N PHE A 550 12.36 -13.41 -3.74
CA PHE A 550 12.46 -12.19 -4.54
C PHE A 550 12.26 -10.96 -3.67
N ASP A 551 13.06 -9.93 -3.86
CA ASP A 551 12.84 -8.62 -3.23
C ASP A 551 11.83 -7.79 -4.05
N TYR A 552 10.57 -8.11 -3.93
CA TYR A 552 9.49 -7.43 -4.66
C TYR A 552 9.39 -5.94 -4.35
N ASP A 553 9.72 -5.51 -3.13
CA ASP A 553 9.69 -4.09 -2.74
C ASP A 553 10.71 -3.26 -3.53
N SER A 554 11.71 -3.88 -4.12
CA SER A 554 12.67 -3.23 -5.00
C SER A 554 12.21 -3.09 -6.45
N ALA A 555 11.05 -3.65 -6.83
CA ALA A 555 10.58 -3.74 -8.22
C ALA A 555 10.59 -2.39 -8.96
N PHE A 556 9.92 -1.38 -8.40
CA PHE A 556 9.88 -0.04 -9.03
C PHE A 556 11.26 0.63 -9.06
N GLY A 557 12.04 0.48 -7.99
CA GLY A 557 13.41 0.98 -7.92
C GLY A 557 14.32 0.34 -8.98
N THR A 558 14.15 -0.95 -9.25
CA THR A 558 14.88 -1.69 -10.28
C THR A 558 14.57 -1.15 -11.67
N LEU A 559 13.29 -0.88 -11.99
CA LEU A 559 12.92 -0.23 -13.25
C LEU A 559 13.61 1.12 -13.42
N ILE A 560 13.60 1.97 -12.39
CA ILE A 560 14.28 3.27 -12.47
C ILE A 560 15.76 3.09 -12.73
N ARG A 561 16.43 2.19 -12.01
CA ARG A 561 17.88 1.94 -12.14
C ARG A 561 18.28 1.36 -13.49
N LYS A 562 17.44 0.52 -14.08
CA LYS A 562 17.75 -0.17 -15.35
C LYS A 562 17.32 0.62 -16.58
N LEU A 563 16.19 1.31 -16.53
CA LEU A 563 15.57 1.91 -17.72
C LEU A 563 15.86 3.40 -17.91
N LEU A 564 16.09 4.16 -16.82
CA LEU A 564 16.19 5.61 -16.92
C LEU A 564 17.60 6.18 -17.11
N PRO A 565 18.72 5.51 -16.71
CA PRO A 565 20.04 6.08 -16.91
C PRO A 565 20.31 6.41 -18.39
N GLY A 566 20.84 7.61 -18.63
CA GLY A 566 21.12 8.09 -19.99
C GLY A 566 19.92 8.63 -20.77
N THR A 567 18.69 8.49 -20.28
CA THR A 567 17.48 9.02 -20.94
C THR A 567 17.22 10.50 -20.62
N GLY A 568 17.87 11.05 -19.58
CA GLY A 568 17.63 12.40 -19.07
C GLY A 568 16.36 12.52 -18.19
N TRP A 569 15.62 11.43 -17.92
CA TRP A 569 14.41 11.43 -17.10
C TRP A 569 14.65 11.04 -15.63
N THR A 570 15.82 10.50 -15.29
CA THR A 570 16.12 9.99 -13.94
C THR A 570 15.89 11.04 -12.85
N TRP A 571 16.45 12.23 -13.01
CA TRP A 571 16.28 13.32 -12.04
C TRP A 571 14.82 13.74 -11.86
N PHE A 572 14.04 13.74 -12.95
CA PHE A 572 12.62 14.13 -12.90
C PHE A 572 11.77 13.12 -12.14
N VAL A 573 11.95 11.83 -12.42
CA VAL A 573 11.22 10.76 -11.73
C VAL A 573 11.58 10.73 -10.25
N LEU A 574 12.87 10.90 -9.91
CA LEU A 574 13.31 10.99 -8.52
C LEU A 574 12.75 12.22 -7.81
N ALA A 575 12.71 13.39 -8.47
CA ALA A 575 12.11 14.60 -7.92
C ALA A 575 10.59 14.43 -7.72
N ALA A 576 9.90 13.73 -8.62
CA ALA A 576 8.48 13.42 -8.49
C ALA A 576 8.21 12.51 -7.29
N LEU A 577 9.03 11.44 -7.11
CA LEU A 577 8.92 10.55 -5.95
C LEU A 577 9.21 11.27 -4.64
N PHE A 578 10.30 12.04 -4.58
CA PHE A 578 10.62 12.87 -3.42
C PHE A 578 9.50 13.84 -3.09
N GLY A 579 8.99 14.53 -4.09
CA GLY A 579 7.90 15.49 -3.95
C GLY A 579 6.60 14.84 -3.45
N ALA A 580 6.29 13.62 -3.89
CA ALA A 580 5.14 12.86 -3.40
C ALA A 580 5.25 12.57 -1.89
N VAL A 581 6.43 12.14 -1.43
CA VAL A 581 6.69 11.91 -0.01
C VAL A 581 6.52 13.18 0.81
N VAL A 582 7.18 14.26 0.36
CA VAL A 582 7.15 15.57 1.04
C VAL A 582 5.73 16.15 1.07
N SER A 583 4.93 15.98 0.01
CA SER A 583 3.53 16.39 -0.10
C SER A 583 2.64 15.62 0.87
N SER A 584 2.73 14.28 0.88
CA SER A 584 1.94 13.43 1.80
C SER A 584 2.28 13.74 3.26
N LEU A 585 3.57 13.86 3.58
CA LEU A 585 4.04 14.19 4.93
C LEU A 585 3.53 15.58 5.39
N ALA A 586 3.64 16.58 4.53
CA ALA A 586 3.15 17.93 4.81
C ALA A 586 1.65 17.94 5.10
N SER A 587 0.91 17.14 4.37
CA SER A 587 -0.52 16.97 4.52
C SER A 587 -0.89 16.36 5.87
N MET A 588 -0.17 15.32 6.27
CA MET A 588 -0.33 14.65 7.56
C MET A 588 0.04 15.58 8.72
N LEU A 589 1.16 16.29 8.63
CA LEU A 589 1.61 17.25 9.65
C LEU A 589 0.64 18.42 9.80
N ASN A 590 0.14 18.98 8.69
CA ASN A 590 -0.86 20.06 8.74
C ASN A 590 -2.15 19.60 9.42
N SER A 591 -2.58 18.36 9.12
CA SER A 591 -3.79 17.79 9.75
C SER A 591 -3.62 17.47 11.22
N ALA A 592 -2.48 16.90 11.61
CA ALA A 592 -2.16 16.65 13.02
C ALA A 592 -2.15 17.96 13.81
N SER A 593 -1.51 19.01 13.25
CA SER A 593 -1.52 20.36 13.81
C SER A 593 -2.94 20.92 13.95
N THR A 594 -3.79 20.73 12.93
CA THR A 594 -5.18 21.20 12.95
C THR A 594 -6.01 20.48 14.02
N ILE A 595 -5.93 19.15 14.10
CA ILE A 595 -6.63 18.36 15.12
C ILE A 595 -6.16 18.78 16.52
N PHE A 596 -4.84 18.85 16.74
CA PHE A 596 -4.28 19.26 18.02
C PHE A 596 -4.81 20.65 18.45
N THR A 597 -4.76 21.61 17.54
CA THR A 597 -5.16 23.00 17.82
C THR A 597 -6.66 23.15 18.02
N MET A 598 -7.48 22.61 17.07
CA MET A 598 -8.91 22.87 17.05
C MET A 598 -9.72 21.94 17.95
N ASP A 599 -9.28 20.67 18.11
CA ASP A 599 -10.03 19.66 18.85
C ASP A 599 -9.54 19.49 20.28
N ILE A 600 -8.27 19.82 20.58
CA ILE A 600 -7.70 19.69 21.94
C ILE A 600 -7.46 21.06 22.54
N TYR A 601 -6.56 21.89 21.99
CA TYR A 601 -6.16 23.15 22.61
C TYR A 601 -7.31 24.15 22.74
N ASN A 602 -8.04 24.40 21.64
CA ASN A 602 -9.18 25.35 21.63
C ASN A 602 -10.34 24.90 22.54
N LYS A 603 -10.43 23.62 22.92
CA LYS A 603 -11.40 23.12 23.88
C LYS A 603 -10.94 23.33 25.34
N LEU A 604 -9.65 23.26 25.58
CA LEU A 604 -9.07 23.54 26.88
C LEU A 604 -9.06 25.05 27.18
N ARG A 605 -8.79 25.89 26.17
CA ARG A 605 -8.72 27.35 26.26
C ARG A 605 -9.81 28.02 25.42
N LYS A 606 -10.97 28.22 26.01
CA LYS A 606 -12.22 28.65 25.35
C LYS A 606 -12.19 30.02 24.66
N ASN A 607 -11.21 30.89 24.96
CA ASN A 607 -11.10 32.25 24.43
C ASN A 607 -9.80 32.48 23.66
N ALA A 608 -9.25 31.44 23.04
CA ALA A 608 -8.06 31.59 22.21
C ALA A 608 -8.34 32.44 20.96
N GLY A 609 -7.52 33.46 20.73
CA GLY A 609 -7.63 34.34 19.56
C GLY A 609 -7.11 33.64 18.30
N PRO A 610 -7.48 34.12 17.07
CA PRO A 610 -7.05 33.51 15.81
C PRO A 610 -5.53 33.41 15.67
N THR A 611 -4.78 34.45 16.07
CA THR A 611 -3.32 34.46 16.03
C THR A 611 -2.69 33.45 16.99
N GLU A 612 -3.28 33.29 18.19
CA GLU A 612 -2.86 32.31 19.18
C GLU A 612 -3.06 30.88 18.64
N LEU A 613 -4.20 30.59 17.99
CA LEU A 613 -4.47 29.29 17.38
C LEU A 613 -3.46 28.95 16.28
N VAL A 614 -3.08 29.91 15.43
CA VAL A 614 -2.05 29.71 14.40
C VAL A 614 -0.69 29.41 15.04
N THR A 615 -0.33 30.16 16.11
CA THR A 615 0.95 29.93 16.81
C THR A 615 1.01 28.55 17.45
N VAL A 616 -0.06 28.15 18.14
CA VAL A 616 -0.19 26.82 18.74
C VAL A 616 -0.17 25.74 17.65
N GLY A 617 -0.81 25.99 16.50
CA GLY A 617 -0.77 25.10 15.37
C GLY A 617 0.64 24.88 14.84
N LYS A 618 1.43 25.94 14.68
CA LYS A 618 2.84 25.87 14.26
C LYS A 618 3.70 25.11 15.26
N ILE A 619 3.49 25.31 16.55
CA ILE A 619 4.18 24.55 17.62
C ILE A 619 3.77 23.08 17.56
N GLY A 620 2.46 22.79 17.46
CA GLY A 620 1.94 21.44 17.34
C GLY A 620 2.49 20.70 16.12
N LEU A 621 2.62 21.39 14.98
CA LEU A 621 3.24 20.86 13.77
C LEU A 621 4.70 20.42 14.00
N LEU A 622 5.50 21.28 14.65
CA LEU A 622 6.89 20.97 14.98
C LEU A 622 7.00 19.77 15.93
N VAL A 623 6.16 19.75 16.97
CA VAL A 623 6.12 18.63 17.93
C VAL A 623 5.77 17.32 17.23
N CYS A 624 4.71 17.31 16.40
CA CYS A 624 4.32 16.13 15.64
C CYS A 624 5.41 15.67 14.65
N ALA A 625 6.09 16.60 13.99
CA ALA A 625 7.21 16.31 13.08
C ALA A 625 8.38 15.65 13.84
N VAL A 626 8.75 16.16 15.01
CA VAL A 626 9.83 15.59 15.84
C VAL A 626 9.44 14.19 16.33
N ILE A 627 8.21 13.99 16.80
CA ILE A 627 7.74 12.67 17.23
C ILE A 627 7.81 11.68 16.08
N ALA A 628 7.26 12.02 14.91
CA ALA A 628 7.27 11.14 13.76
C ALA A 628 8.70 10.84 13.26
N LEU A 629 9.57 11.87 13.24
CA LEU A 629 10.99 11.72 12.88
C LEU A 629 11.75 10.80 13.87
N THR A 630 11.42 10.86 15.15
CA THR A 630 12.02 9.99 16.17
C THR A 630 11.59 8.53 15.97
N ILE A 631 10.33 8.30 15.58
CA ILE A 631 9.80 6.95 15.36
C ILE A 631 10.30 6.35 14.04
N ALA A 632 10.44 7.15 12.99
CA ALA A 632 10.70 6.69 11.63
C ALA A 632 11.90 5.73 11.48
N PRO A 633 13.09 5.97 12.06
CA PRO A 633 14.23 5.04 11.91
C PRO A 633 14.00 3.68 12.55
N PHE A 634 13.12 3.58 13.56
CA PHE A 634 12.81 2.30 14.22
C PHE A 634 11.90 1.40 13.38
N LEU A 635 11.25 1.95 12.34
CA LEU A 635 10.40 1.18 11.42
C LEU A 635 11.21 0.29 10.46
N ASP A 636 12.53 0.42 10.44
CA ASP A 636 13.43 -0.51 9.73
C ASP A 636 13.47 -1.90 10.41
N SER A 637 12.91 -2.01 11.61
CA SER A 637 12.87 -3.28 12.34
C SER A 637 11.94 -4.29 11.67
N PRO A 638 12.39 -5.54 11.53
CA PRO A 638 11.62 -6.67 10.97
C PRO A 638 10.31 -6.98 11.70
N ALA A 639 10.18 -6.51 12.93
CA ALA A 639 9.00 -6.72 13.77
C ALA A 639 7.70 -6.17 13.17
N PHE A 640 7.80 -5.27 12.19
CA PHE A 640 6.63 -4.59 11.61
C PHE A 640 6.01 -5.25 10.37
N GLY A 641 6.59 -6.35 9.84
CA GLY A 641 5.97 -7.18 8.79
C GLY A 641 5.68 -6.49 7.45
N GLY A 642 6.32 -5.34 7.20
CA GLY A 642 6.07 -4.47 6.06
C GLY A 642 5.17 -3.27 6.41
N ILE A 643 5.61 -2.07 5.97
CA ILE A 643 5.00 -0.80 6.35
C ILE A 643 3.52 -0.72 5.92
N PHE A 644 3.20 -1.20 4.72
CA PHE A 644 1.83 -1.14 4.20
C PHE A 644 0.84 -1.92 5.08
N ASN A 645 1.14 -3.18 5.39
CA ASN A 645 0.28 -4.02 6.21
C ASN A 645 0.17 -3.48 7.65
N PHE A 646 1.29 -2.97 8.20
CA PHE A 646 1.31 -2.33 9.52
C PHE A 646 0.36 -1.13 9.60
N ILE A 647 0.42 -0.21 8.63
CA ILE A 647 -0.46 0.96 8.57
C ILE A 647 -1.93 0.53 8.47
N GLN A 648 -2.23 -0.41 7.59
CA GLN A 648 -3.60 -0.87 7.35
C GLN A 648 -4.18 -1.60 8.57
N GLU A 649 -3.39 -2.41 9.24
CA GLU A 649 -3.84 -3.14 10.42
C GLU A 649 -4.15 -2.21 11.61
N PHE A 650 -3.31 -1.20 11.86
CA PHE A 650 -3.60 -0.19 12.88
C PHE A 650 -4.85 0.64 12.57
N GLN A 651 -5.10 0.92 11.30
CA GLN A 651 -6.34 1.57 10.90
C GLN A 651 -7.60 0.73 11.23
N GLY A 652 -7.49 -0.60 11.28
CA GLY A 652 -8.58 -1.51 11.63
C GLY A 652 -9.16 -1.27 13.03
N PHE A 653 -8.37 -0.80 13.98
CA PHE A 653 -8.84 -0.45 15.32
C PHE A 653 -9.80 0.75 15.33
N LEU A 654 -9.71 1.63 14.34
CA LEU A 654 -10.50 2.87 14.30
C LEU A 654 -11.54 2.88 13.18
N SER A 655 -11.14 2.48 11.96
CA SER A 655 -11.91 2.75 10.74
C SER A 655 -13.31 2.15 10.70
N PRO A 656 -13.58 0.86 11.09
CA PRO A 656 -14.94 0.32 11.01
C PRO A 656 -15.91 1.02 11.97
N GLY A 657 -15.46 1.25 13.21
CA GLY A 657 -16.26 1.93 14.24
C GLY A 657 -16.53 3.38 13.92
N ALA A 658 -15.49 4.12 13.50
CA ALA A 658 -15.64 5.50 13.08
C ALA A 658 -16.58 5.62 11.87
N LEU A 659 -16.38 4.81 10.83
CA LEU A 659 -17.27 4.81 9.66
C LEU A 659 -18.73 4.57 10.06
N CYS A 660 -18.99 3.57 10.89
CA CYS A 660 -20.34 3.27 11.37
C CYS A 660 -20.95 4.48 12.12
N VAL A 661 -20.21 5.07 13.06
CA VAL A 661 -20.67 6.22 13.84
C VAL A 661 -20.98 7.42 12.95
N PHE A 662 -20.15 7.70 11.92
CA PHE A 662 -20.42 8.77 10.97
C PHE A 662 -21.63 8.47 10.07
N LEU A 663 -21.79 7.25 9.58
CA LEU A 663 -22.95 6.85 8.78
C LEU A 663 -24.26 7.03 9.58
N PHE A 664 -24.28 6.58 10.85
CA PHE A 664 -25.43 6.82 11.72
C PHE A 664 -25.62 8.30 12.00
N GLY A 665 -24.53 9.06 12.14
CA GLY A 665 -24.55 10.50 12.30
C GLY A 665 -25.18 11.22 11.11
N PHE A 666 -24.84 10.81 9.89
CA PHE A 666 -25.34 11.41 8.66
C PHE A 666 -26.78 11.01 8.31
N PHE A 667 -27.14 9.75 8.52
CA PHE A 667 -28.33 9.17 7.91
C PHE A 667 -29.41 8.68 8.91
N VAL A 668 -29.07 8.55 10.20
CA VAL A 668 -29.98 8.04 11.25
C VAL A 668 -30.22 9.07 12.35
N PRO A 669 -31.11 10.08 12.14
CA PRO A 669 -31.30 11.19 13.08
C PRO A 669 -31.71 10.76 14.50
N LYS A 670 -32.42 9.61 14.65
CA LYS A 670 -32.86 9.08 15.94
C LYS A 670 -31.80 8.25 16.69
N CYS A 671 -30.58 8.10 16.14
CA CYS A 671 -29.48 7.43 16.84
C CYS A 671 -29.07 8.25 18.09
N PRO A 672 -29.00 7.63 19.29
CA PRO A 672 -28.75 8.33 20.53
C PRO A 672 -27.31 8.84 20.61
N ARG A 673 -27.10 9.90 21.39
CA ARG A 673 -25.77 10.56 21.53
C ARG A 673 -24.69 9.66 22.10
N ILE A 674 -25.04 8.68 22.92
CA ILE A 674 -24.09 7.74 23.52
C ILE A 674 -23.36 6.89 22.48
N PHE A 675 -24.04 6.56 21.36
CA PHE A 675 -23.48 5.74 20.30
C PHE A 675 -22.22 6.37 19.65
N GLY A 676 -22.10 7.71 19.69
CA GLY A 676 -20.98 8.42 19.06
C GLY A 676 -19.59 8.01 19.55
N TRP A 677 -19.42 7.75 20.84
CA TRP A 677 -18.15 7.26 21.38
C TRP A 677 -18.14 5.74 21.59
N LEU A 678 -19.30 5.19 21.97
CA LEU A 678 -19.41 3.76 22.28
C LEU A 678 -19.15 2.89 21.04
N GLY A 679 -19.62 3.31 19.84
CA GLY A 679 -19.35 2.58 18.60
C GLY A 679 -17.86 2.49 18.27
N ILE A 680 -17.08 3.55 18.53
CA ILE A 680 -15.63 3.56 18.34
C ILE A 680 -14.95 2.59 19.33
N VAL A 681 -15.34 2.65 20.61
CA VAL A 681 -14.75 1.79 21.66
C VAL A 681 -15.08 0.32 21.43
N ILE A 682 -16.34 -0.02 21.10
CA ILE A 682 -16.73 -1.40 20.80
C ILE A 682 -15.91 -1.95 19.62
N ASN A 683 -15.73 -1.15 18.57
CA ASN A 683 -14.91 -1.57 17.44
C ASN A 683 -13.47 -1.88 17.87
N ALA A 684 -12.82 -0.97 18.60
CA ALA A 684 -11.44 -1.14 19.02
C ALA A 684 -11.24 -2.41 19.85
N LEU A 685 -12.16 -2.67 20.81
CA LEU A 685 -12.14 -3.86 21.63
C LEU A 685 -12.39 -5.14 20.81
N LEU A 686 -13.41 -5.13 19.96
CA LEU A 686 -13.75 -6.30 19.14
C LEU A 686 -12.63 -6.62 18.14
N TYR A 687 -12.05 -5.61 17.49
CA TYR A 687 -10.93 -5.81 16.56
C TYR A 687 -9.72 -6.41 17.27
N GLY A 688 -9.39 -5.92 18.48
CA GLY A 688 -8.33 -6.47 19.31
C GLY A 688 -8.58 -7.92 19.72
N ILE A 689 -9.80 -8.24 20.14
CA ILE A 689 -10.20 -9.63 20.48
C ILE A 689 -10.08 -10.55 19.26
N LEU A 690 -10.60 -10.13 18.10
CA LEU A 690 -10.50 -10.93 16.87
C LEU A 690 -9.06 -11.11 16.39
N LYS A 691 -8.20 -10.11 16.58
CA LYS A 691 -6.78 -10.21 16.24
C LYS A 691 -6.07 -11.28 17.05
N VAL A 692 -6.42 -11.42 18.33
CA VAL A 692 -5.82 -12.42 19.23
C VAL A 692 -6.46 -13.81 19.05
N TRP A 693 -7.77 -13.88 18.88
CA TRP A 693 -8.51 -15.15 18.82
C TRP A 693 -8.51 -15.81 17.44
N GLN A 694 -8.49 -15.02 16.37
CA GLN A 694 -8.52 -15.50 14.99
C GLN A 694 -7.47 -14.76 14.14
N PRO A 695 -6.18 -14.99 14.41
CA PRO A 695 -5.10 -14.34 13.66
C PRO A 695 -5.10 -14.70 12.16
N GLU A 696 -5.57 -15.90 11.82
CA GLU A 696 -5.69 -16.41 10.44
C GLU A 696 -6.73 -15.63 9.60
N LEU A 697 -7.69 -14.96 10.26
CA LEU A 697 -8.69 -14.18 9.54
C LEU A 697 -8.04 -12.94 8.90
N ALA A 698 -8.11 -12.83 7.57
CA ALA A 698 -7.59 -11.68 6.84
C ALA A 698 -8.08 -10.37 7.46
N PHE A 699 -7.19 -9.38 7.58
CA PHE A 699 -7.49 -8.14 8.30
C PHE A 699 -8.69 -7.37 7.73
N LEU A 700 -8.91 -7.43 6.40
CA LEU A 700 -10.09 -6.83 5.75
C LEU A 700 -11.39 -7.54 6.16
N ASN A 701 -11.39 -8.86 6.25
CA ASN A 701 -12.54 -9.62 6.73
C ASN A 701 -12.80 -9.35 8.22
N ARG A 702 -11.75 -9.19 9.02
CA ARG A 702 -11.85 -8.77 10.43
C ARG A 702 -12.51 -7.40 10.57
N MET A 703 -12.14 -6.42 9.70
CA MET A 703 -12.81 -5.11 9.64
C MET A 703 -14.30 -5.26 9.27
N ALA A 704 -14.65 -6.15 8.34
CA ALA A 704 -16.03 -6.38 7.95
C ALA A 704 -16.87 -6.90 9.12
N VAL A 705 -16.38 -7.89 9.86
CA VAL A 705 -17.05 -8.42 11.06
C VAL A 705 -17.27 -7.33 12.10
N CYS A 706 -16.26 -6.53 12.39
CA CYS A 706 -16.35 -5.40 13.30
C CYS A 706 -17.40 -4.39 12.86
N PHE A 707 -17.37 -4.00 11.58
CA PHE A 707 -18.32 -3.03 11.03
C PHE A 707 -19.76 -3.53 11.12
N ILE A 708 -20.05 -4.76 10.70
CA ILE A 708 -21.39 -5.36 10.77
C ILE A 708 -21.88 -5.39 12.22
N THR A 709 -21.03 -5.82 13.14
CA THR A 709 -21.37 -5.88 14.57
C THR A 709 -21.74 -4.50 15.12
N VAL A 710 -20.94 -3.47 14.84
CA VAL A 710 -21.22 -2.10 15.30
C VAL A 710 -22.46 -1.52 14.63
N VAL A 711 -22.74 -1.85 13.35
CA VAL A 711 -23.97 -1.47 12.65
C VAL A 711 -25.20 -2.08 13.33
N VAL A 712 -25.18 -3.37 13.64
CA VAL A 712 -26.29 -4.06 14.33
C VAL A 712 -26.54 -3.41 15.69
N ILE A 713 -25.50 -3.19 16.47
CA ILE A 713 -25.59 -2.50 17.77
C ILE A 713 -26.18 -1.09 17.60
N GLY A 714 -25.74 -0.34 16.59
CA GLY A 714 -26.26 0.99 16.27
C GLY A 714 -27.76 0.99 15.96
N PHE A 715 -28.26 0.00 15.23
CA PHE A 715 -29.70 -0.15 15.00
C PHE A 715 -30.46 -0.52 16.26
N ILE A 716 -29.91 -1.39 17.13
CA ILE A 716 -30.53 -1.74 18.42
C ILE A 716 -30.65 -0.48 19.29
N PHE A 717 -29.57 0.31 19.44
CA PHE A 717 -29.59 1.56 20.18
C PHE A 717 -30.60 2.57 19.62
N THR A 718 -30.70 2.65 18.29
CA THR A 718 -31.66 3.52 17.60
C THR A 718 -33.10 3.08 17.84
N ALA A 719 -33.39 1.78 17.79
CA ALA A 719 -34.72 1.22 18.06
C ALA A 719 -35.14 1.46 19.51
N VAL A 720 -34.25 1.18 20.47
CA VAL A 720 -34.51 1.44 21.90
C VAL A 720 -34.75 2.94 22.16
N ASN A 721 -33.94 3.82 21.55
CA ASN A 721 -34.13 5.28 21.70
C ASN A 721 -35.46 5.74 21.08
N ALA A 722 -35.84 5.20 19.91
CA ALA A 722 -37.12 5.50 19.27
C ALA A 722 -38.29 5.03 20.10
N ALA A 723 -38.23 3.82 20.69
CA ALA A 723 -39.24 3.28 21.59
C ALA A 723 -39.43 4.10 22.89
N ARG A 724 -38.34 4.75 23.35
CA ARG A 724 -38.36 5.66 24.49
C ARG A 724 -38.78 7.10 24.13
N GLY A 725 -39.27 7.36 22.92
CA GLY A 725 -39.69 8.69 22.47
C GLY A 725 -38.54 9.65 22.15
N GLY A 726 -37.33 9.11 21.87
CA GLY A 726 -36.16 9.92 21.53
C GLY A 726 -36.38 10.79 20.28
N GLN A 727 -36.08 12.09 20.43
CA GLN A 727 -36.24 13.05 19.34
C GLN A 727 -35.09 12.97 18.31
N PRO A 728 -35.39 13.25 17.02
CA PRO A 728 -34.35 13.31 15.99
C PRO A 728 -33.39 14.49 16.24
N ILE A 729 -32.09 14.22 16.10
CA ILE A 729 -31.04 15.26 16.21
C ILE A 729 -30.83 15.86 14.82
N VAL A 730 -31.07 17.18 14.72
CA VAL A 730 -30.89 17.94 13.46
C VAL A 730 -29.51 18.58 13.47
N LEU A 731 -28.77 18.42 12.37
CA LEU A 731 -27.47 19.06 12.21
C LEU A 731 -27.64 20.57 11.96
N PRO A 732 -26.85 21.42 12.62
CA PRO A 732 -26.92 22.87 12.42
C PRO A 732 -26.46 23.21 10.99
N ASP A 733 -27.09 24.24 10.40
CA ASP A 733 -26.63 24.85 9.17
C ASP A 733 -25.92 26.18 9.53
N ARG A 734 -24.60 26.23 9.27
CA ARG A 734 -23.79 27.40 9.61
C ARG A 734 -23.58 28.38 8.44
N GLY A 735 -24.07 28.05 7.26
CA GLY A 735 -24.02 28.95 6.10
C GLY A 735 -22.61 29.37 5.65
N VAL A 736 -21.58 28.57 5.96
CA VAL A 736 -20.17 28.94 5.75
C VAL A 736 -19.78 28.95 4.27
N VAL A 737 -20.41 28.11 3.45
CA VAL A 737 -20.17 28.01 2.00
C VAL A 737 -21.47 27.78 1.24
N ALA A 738 -21.49 28.13 -0.05
CA ALA A 738 -22.63 27.87 -0.93
C ALA A 738 -22.83 26.35 -1.11
N LEU A 739 -24.03 25.84 -0.78
CA LEU A 739 -24.37 24.42 -0.78
C LEU A 739 -25.06 23.96 -2.08
N GLN A 740 -24.90 24.68 -3.20
CA GLN A 740 -25.43 24.25 -4.50
C GLN A 740 -24.60 23.10 -5.07
N SER A 741 -25.26 21.98 -5.39
CA SER A 741 -24.61 20.80 -5.96
C SER A 741 -24.34 20.95 -7.47
N SER A 742 -23.19 20.48 -7.94
CA SER A 742 -22.77 20.53 -9.34
C SER A 742 -23.41 19.40 -10.16
N SER A 743 -24.23 19.76 -11.17
CA SER A 743 -24.76 18.77 -12.13
C SER A 743 -23.66 18.19 -13.03
N ARG A 744 -22.63 18.99 -13.37
CA ARG A 744 -21.46 18.52 -14.15
C ARG A 744 -20.68 17.46 -13.35
N ALA A 745 -20.45 17.69 -12.07
CA ALA A 745 -19.79 16.70 -11.20
C ALA A 745 -20.58 15.38 -11.10
N LYS A 746 -21.93 15.43 -11.11
CA LYS A 746 -22.76 14.22 -11.11
C LYS A 746 -22.56 13.40 -12.38
N ILE A 747 -22.62 14.03 -13.54
CA ILE A 747 -22.41 13.33 -14.83
C ILE A 747 -21.00 12.75 -14.90
N PHE A 748 -19.97 13.53 -14.53
CA PHE A 748 -18.61 13.06 -14.54
C PHE A 748 -18.38 11.93 -13.53
N GLY A 749 -19.01 12.00 -12.34
CA GLY A 749 -18.99 10.92 -11.35
C GLY A 749 -19.57 9.60 -11.89
N TRP A 750 -20.69 9.64 -12.61
CA TRP A 750 -21.25 8.46 -13.26
C TRP A 750 -20.33 7.89 -14.35
N LEU A 751 -19.64 8.73 -15.11
CA LEU A 751 -18.64 8.29 -16.09
C LEU A 751 -17.46 7.58 -15.39
N VAL A 752 -16.99 8.10 -14.27
CA VAL A 752 -15.93 7.45 -13.47
C VAL A 752 -16.40 6.09 -12.96
N VAL A 753 -17.62 5.98 -12.43
CA VAL A 753 -18.17 4.69 -11.98
C VAL A 753 -18.26 3.70 -13.15
N ALA A 754 -18.78 4.13 -14.31
CA ALA A 754 -18.86 3.28 -15.50
C ALA A 754 -17.48 2.81 -15.98
N ALA A 755 -16.49 3.70 -15.97
CA ALA A 755 -15.11 3.37 -16.33
C ALA A 755 -14.48 2.37 -15.32
N THR A 756 -14.76 2.53 -14.01
CA THR A 756 -14.31 1.56 -13.01
C THR A 756 -14.88 0.18 -13.27
N VAL A 757 -16.20 0.08 -13.52
CA VAL A 757 -16.85 -1.20 -13.83
C VAL A 757 -16.24 -1.82 -15.11
N ALA A 758 -15.98 -1.02 -16.14
CA ALA A 758 -15.34 -1.51 -17.36
C ALA A 758 -13.95 -2.08 -17.09
N LEU A 759 -13.15 -1.42 -16.23
CA LEU A 759 -11.83 -1.93 -15.83
C LEU A 759 -11.93 -3.28 -15.09
N TYR A 760 -12.90 -3.44 -14.20
CA TYR A 760 -13.13 -4.73 -13.53
C TYR A 760 -13.59 -5.82 -14.49
N ILE A 761 -14.30 -5.49 -15.57
CA ILE A 761 -14.68 -6.45 -16.62
C ILE A 761 -13.46 -6.86 -17.46
N ILE A 762 -12.58 -5.91 -17.78
CA ILE A 762 -11.37 -6.16 -18.59
C ILE A 762 -10.38 -7.04 -17.83
N PHE A 763 -10.25 -6.85 -16.52
CA PHE A 763 -9.30 -7.55 -15.65
C PHE A 763 -9.99 -8.53 -14.69
N TRP A 764 -11.14 -9.09 -15.10
CA TRP A 764 -11.92 -10.03 -14.27
C TRP A 764 -11.14 -11.23 -13.79
#